data_5ea12e68cdfe62a09b0096e841397e24
#
_entry.id   5ea12e68cdfe62a09b0096e841397e24
#
_cell.length_a   1.000
_cell.length_b   1.000
_cell.length_c   1.000
_cell.angle_alpha   90.00
_cell.angle_beta   90.00
_cell.angle_gamma   90.00
#
_symmetry.space_group_name_H-M   'P 1'
#
loop_
_entity.id
_entity.type
_entity.pdbx_description
1 polymer ?
#
loop_
_entity_poly.entity_id
_entity_poly.type
_entity_poly.pdbx_seq_one_letter_code
_entity_poly.pdbx_strand_id
1 'polypeptide(L)'
;MDALEEEFAEIMRGNQAAAKMRKLRAFQEKLGALKFLDPACGSGNFLTETYIRLRRLENKVILELNARKGQFDFGGVLSPVKVKISQFYGIEINDFACAVAETALWIAESQMLKETEDIIGATLEFFPLKTNTNIHEGNALRLDWAEIVEPTELSYIMGNPPFLGYAFQSKTQKEDLQGVSPAIGRNVDYVAGWYFRAASFMEGTQIKAAFVSTNSIVQGEQVEAVWRPLMKDFGVKINFAWRTFRWDSEANDKAQVHCVIVGFSLNEEGGIIFDGETKTTAKNINGYLIDAPSVFVARRSKPLCKVAEMQRGSQPTDDGNLILSAEEKEALLAKCEKAKPFIRPFMMGKDFIERKPRYCLWFADTPSLKIIRECSEIRRRVEAVKQFRLSSSKAATRAKADTPWLFDEVHDSPTNYLALPIVSSENRRYVPIDYLSKETIAGNKLFLVPDSSSYLFGVLTSSVHMAWMRTVSGRLKSDYSYSNTIVYNNFVWPEPSVELHEQIEVSAKAILQAREKHPNTTLSDLYDDLTMPEDLRTAHAKNDRLVLRAYGLSESATESEIVAHLMMLYSAKIAQVERQEAVEAVIQKILGKGAETIPAWLEELKAKALNAEITPTELLAQGKALKKQEAAKTRKAAAKAS
;
A
#
# COMPACT_ATOMS: atom_id res chain seq x y z
N MET A 1 -14.72 -0.82 -22.93
CA MET A 1 -14.88 -0.82 -24.41
C MET A 1 -14.52 -2.18 -24.99
N ASP A 2 -13.38 -2.76 -24.65
CA ASP A 2 -12.91 -4.05 -25.23
C ASP A 2 -13.96 -5.16 -25.20
N ALA A 3 -14.64 -5.37 -24.06
CA ALA A 3 -15.71 -6.36 -23.96
C ALA A 3 -16.89 -6.11 -24.91
N LEU A 4 -17.23 -4.84 -25.18
CA LEU A 4 -18.29 -4.49 -26.14
C LEU A 4 -17.81 -4.68 -27.57
N GLU A 5 -16.56 -4.38 -27.88
CA GLU A 5 -15.96 -4.63 -29.17
C GLU A 5 -15.83 -6.14 -29.46
N GLU A 6 -15.52 -6.93 -28.48
CA GLU A 6 -15.45 -8.39 -28.53
C GLU A 6 -16.84 -9.00 -28.79
N GLU A 7 -17.87 -8.53 -28.05
CA GLU A 7 -19.28 -8.92 -28.29
C GLU A 7 -19.73 -8.57 -29.68
N PHE A 8 -19.40 -7.37 -30.18
CA PHE A 8 -19.68 -6.99 -31.58
C PHE A 8 -18.98 -7.94 -32.56
N ALA A 9 -17.71 -8.23 -32.37
CA ALA A 9 -16.95 -9.15 -33.21
C ALA A 9 -17.53 -10.57 -33.20
N GLU A 10 -18.04 -11.07 -32.08
CA GLU A 10 -18.73 -12.35 -32.00
C GLU A 10 -20.05 -12.34 -32.81
N ILE A 11 -20.85 -11.28 -32.70
CA ILE A 11 -22.06 -11.12 -33.49
C ILE A 11 -21.72 -11.14 -34.98
N MET A 12 -20.61 -10.49 -35.36
CA MET A 12 -20.16 -10.43 -36.76
C MET A 12 -19.72 -11.79 -37.32
N ARG A 13 -19.19 -12.69 -36.51
CA ARG A 13 -18.82 -14.07 -36.92
C ARG A 13 -20.02 -14.96 -37.21
N GLY A 14 -21.24 -14.56 -36.82
CA GLY A 14 -22.45 -15.35 -37.02
C GLY A 14 -22.84 -15.52 -38.51
N ASN A 15 -23.08 -16.77 -38.95
CA ASN A 15 -23.34 -17.10 -40.36
C ASN A 15 -24.81 -16.94 -40.78
N GLN A 16 -25.79 -16.90 -39.85
CA GLN A 16 -27.22 -16.77 -40.19
C GLN A 16 -27.64 -15.29 -40.23
N ALA A 17 -27.94 -14.81 -41.42
CA ALA A 17 -28.21 -13.39 -41.68
C ALA A 17 -29.34 -12.81 -40.81
N ALA A 18 -30.49 -13.49 -40.68
CA ALA A 18 -31.62 -13.00 -39.89
C ALA A 18 -31.30 -12.97 -38.38
N ALA A 19 -30.58 -13.97 -37.84
CA ALA A 19 -30.16 -14.02 -36.46
C ALA A 19 -29.11 -12.94 -36.16
N LYS A 20 -28.16 -12.69 -37.08
CA LYS A 20 -27.17 -11.62 -36.97
C LYS A 20 -27.85 -10.25 -36.89
N MET A 21 -28.80 -9.96 -37.76
CA MET A 21 -29.53 -8.68 -37.76
C MET A 21 -30.31 -8.45 -36.44
N ARG A 22 -30.95 -9.50 -35.91
CA ARG A 22 -31.62 -9.43 -34.59
C ARG A 22 -30.64 -9.13 -33.46
N LYS A 23 -29.49 -9.81 -33.48
CA LYS A 23 -28.44 -9.59 -32.47
C LYS A 23 -27.84 -8.18 -32.55
N LEU A 24 -27.61 -7.67 -33.78
CA LEU A 24 -27.10 -6.31 -33.97
C LEU A 24 -28.06 -5.25 -33.44
N ARG A 25 -29.39 -5.40 -33.69
CA ARG A 25 -30.39 -4.48 -33.11
C ARG A 25 -30.41 -4.54 -31.60
N ALA A 26 -30.42 -5.75 -31.00
CA ALA A 26 -30.36 -5.91 -29.57
C ALA A 26 -29.10 -5.31 -28.97
N PHE A 27 -27.96 -5.45 -29.65
CA PHE A 27 -26.70 -4.84 -29.24
C PHE A 27 -26.74 -3.32 -29.30
N GLN A 28 -27.37 -2.74 -30.37
CA GLN A 28 -27.55 -1.29 -30.43
C GLN A 28 -28.44 -0.75 -29.30
N GLU A 29 -29.55 -1.43 -29.00
CA GLU A 29 -30.40 -1.06 -27.84
C GLU A 29 -29.60 -1.15 -26.51
N LYS A 30 -28.78 -2.19 -26.38
CA LYS A 30 -27.87 -2.31 -25.22
C LYS A 30 -26.93 -1.10 -25.13
N LEU A 31 -26.26 -0.68 -26.20
CA LEU A 31 -25.41 0.49 -26.22
C LEU A 31 -26.15 1.76 -25.79
N GLY A 32 -27.39 1.94 -26.29
CA GLY A 32 -28.26 3.06 -25.94
C GLY A 32 -28.79 3.05 -24.51
N ALA A 33 -28.73 1.92 -23.83
CA ALA A 33 -29.19 1.77 -22.43
C ALA A 33 -28.05 1.94 -21.40
N LEU A 34 -26.78 1.88 -21.80
CA LEU A 34 -25.65 2.04 -20.88
C LEU A 34 -25.62 3.47 -20.32
N LYS A 35 -25.40 3.62 -19.02
CA LYS A 35 -25.20 4.90 -18.32
C LYS A 35 -23.86 4.93 -17.61
N PHE A 36 -23.21 6.08 -17.63
CA PHE A 36 -21.85 6.30 -17.13
C PHE A 36 -21.83 7.50 -16.16
N LEU A 37 -21.14 7.35 -15.04
CA LEU A 37 -20.92 8.43 -14.07
C LEU A 37 -19.42 8.64 -13.88
N ASP A 38 -18.98 9.89 -14.04
CA ASP A 38 -17.66 10.35 -13.58
C ASP A 38 -17.82 11.32 -12.40
N PRO A 39 -17.56 10.88 -11.16
CA PRO A 39 -17.78 11.70 -9.96
C PRO A 39 -16.62 12.68 -9.66
N ALA A 40 -15.74 12.92 -10.63
CA ALA A 40 -14.68 13.94 -10.58
C ALA A 40 -14.30 14.31 -12.03
N CYS A 41 -15.31 14.71 -12.82
CA CYS A 41 -15.19 14.72 -14.28
C CYS A 41 -14.25 15.81 -14.83
N GLY A 42 -13.90 16.83 -14.04
CA GLY A 42 -13.09 17.92 -14.52
C GLY A 42 -13.68 18.56 -15.78
N SER A 43 -12.89 18.67 -16.84
CA SER A 43 -13.34 19.13 -18.16
C SER A 43 -14.07 18.06 -19.01
N GLY A 44 -14.46 16.93 -18.41
CA GLY A 44 -15.25 15.90 -19.06
C GLY A 44 -14.49 14.94 -19.99
N ASN A 45 -13.17 14.84 -19.88
CA ASN A 45 -12.33 14.06 -20.79
C ASN A 45 -12.73 12.57 -20.84
N PHE A 46 -12.96 11.93 -19.69
CA PHE A 46 -13.38 10.53 -19.63
C PHE A 46 -14.77 10.31 -20.23
N LEU A 47 -15.71 11.21 -19.93
CA LEU A 47 -17.07 11.15 -20.46
C LEU A 47 -17.07 11.33 -21.98
N THR A 48 -16.36 12.34 -22.49
CA THR A 48 -16.26 12.67 -23.92
C THR A 48 -15.62 11.55 -24.72
N GLU A 49 -14.47 11.03 -24.27
CA GLU A 49 -13.80 9.92 -24.98
C GLU A 49 -14.64 8.64 -24.96
N THR A 50 -15.32 8.36 -23.84
CA THR A 50 -16.21 7.20 -23.75
C THR A 50 -17.40 7.34 -24.67
N TYR A 51 -18.00 8.54 -24.76
CA TYR A 51 -19.08 8.84 -25.70
C TYR A 51 -18.61 8.62 -27.17
N ILE A 52 -17.48 9.19 -27.56
CA ILE A 52 -16.93 9.07 -28.91
C ILE A 52 -16.71 7.59 -29.29
N ARG A 53 -16.08 6.82 -28.40
CA ARG A 53 -15.84 5.38 -28.65
C ARG A 53 -17.12 4.58 -28.74
N LEU A 54 -18.10 4.87 -27.89
CA LEU A 54 -19.38 4.19 -27.91
C LEU A 54 -20.16 4.50 -29.19
N ARG A 55 -20.14 5.77 -29.60
CA ARG A 55 -20.74 6.24 -30.87
C ARG A 55 -20.07 5.60 -32.09
N ARG A 56 -18.75 5.50 -32.11
CA ARG A 56 -18.03 4.81 -33.20
C ARG A 56 -18.37 3.33 -33.28
N LEU A 57 -18.55 2.68 -32.12
CA LEU A 57 -19.03 1.29 -32.11
C LEU A 57 -20.47 1.18 -32.60
N GLU A 58 -21.36 2.10 -32.21
CA GLU A 58 -22.71 2.18 -32.75
C GLU A 58 -22.73 2.45 -34.27
N ASN A 59 -21.85 3.32 -34.80
CA ASN A 59 -21.71 3.59 -36.22
C ASN A 59 -21.33 2.32 -36.98
N LYS A 60 -20.48 1.44 -36.47
CA LYS A 60 -20.20 0.12 -37.04
C LYS A 60 -21.48 -0.75 -37.10
N VAL A 61 -22.31 -0.71 -36.06
CA VAL A 61 -23.59 -1.43 -36.02
C VAL A 61 -24.57 -0.87 -37.06
N ILE A 62 -24.70 0.46 -37.14
CA ILE A 62 -25.57 1.15 -38.15
C ILE A 62 -25.16 0.78 -39.57
N LEU A 63 -23.87 0.79 -39.88
CA LEU A 63 -23.34 0.40 -41.18
C LEU A 63 -23.76 -1.04 -41.56
N GLU A 64 -23.58 -2.00 -40.66
CA GLU A 64 -23.94 -3.41 -40.89
C GLU A 64 -25.45 -3.63 -41.00
N LEU A 65 -26.27 -2.89 -40.23
CA LEU A 65 -27.74 -2.96 -40.33
C LEU A 65 -28.26 -2.46 -41.66
N ASN A 66 -27.55 -1.56 -42.32
CA ASN A 66 -28.00 -0.90 -43.56
C ASN A 66 -27.29 -1.40 -44.82
N ALA A 67 -26.15 -2.10 -44.71
CA ALA A 67 -25.34 -2.58 -45.84
C ALA A 67 -26.10 -3.47 -46.86
N ARG A 68 -27.26 -4.03 -46.53
CA ARG A 68 -28.03 -4.94 -47.37
C ARG A 68 -29.31 -4.35 -47.96
N LYS A 69 -29.73 -3.13 -47.59
CA LYS A 69 -31.00 -2.58 -48.01
C LYS A 69 -30.92 -1.72 -49.28
N GLY A 70 -29.71 -1.40 -49.79
CA GLY A 70 -29.51 -0.57 -50.99
C GLY A 70 -29.96 0.88 -50.85
N GLN A 71 -30.77 1.20 -49.90
CA GLN A 71 -31.17 2.52 -49.41
C GLN A 71 -31.28 2.48 -47.91
N PHE A 72 -30.85 3.55 -47.23
CA PHE A 72 -31.01 3.71 -45.77
C PHE A 72 -32.51 3.96 -45.49
N ASP A 73 -33.26 2.92 -45.14
CA ASP A 73 -34.66 2.99 -44.73
C ASP A 73 -34.74 2.80 -43.20
N PHE A 74 -34.99 3.87 -42.51
CA PHE A 74 -35.14 3.87 -41.05
C PHE A 74 -36.58 3.59 -40.59
N GLY A 75 -37.49 3.17 -41.52
CA GLY A 75 -38.85 2.84 -41.15
C GLY A 75 -39.64 4.00 -40.53
N GLY A 76 -39.35 5.24 -40.93
CA GLY A 76 -39.95 6.45 -40.38
C GLY A 76 -39.35 6.93 -39.03
N VAL A 77 -38.24 6.32 -38.58
CA VAL A 77 -37.52 6.80 -37.38
C VAL A 77 -36.67 8.02 -37.75
N LEU A 78 -36.85 9.13 -37.02
CA LEU A 78 -36.18 10.42 -37.27
C LEU A 78 -34.65 10.35 -37.10
N SER A 79 -34.10 9.40 -36.33
CA SER A 79 -32.68 9.20 -36.16
C SER A 79 -32.33 7.73 -35.89
N PRO A 80 -31.31 7.15 -36.56
CA PRO A 80 -30.83 5.80 -36.32
C PRO A 80 -29.97 5.69 -35.03
N VAL A 81 -29.66 6.82 -34.41
CA VAL A 81 -28.75 6.94 -33.28
C VAL A 81 -29.47 6.67 -31.95
N LYS A 82 -28.96 5.73 -31.17
CA LYS A 82 -29.46 5.38 -29.82
C LYS A 82 -28.58 5.94 -28.71
N VAL A 83 -27.29 6.01 -28.96
CA VAL A 83 -26.31 6.52 -27.95
C VAL A 83 -26.36 8.04 -27.93
N LYS A 84 -26.64 8.62 -26.76
CA LYS A 84 -26.84 10.06 -26.52
C LYS A 84 -25.93 10.57 -25.42
N ILE A 85 -25.59 11.86 -25.45
CA ILE A 85 -24.82 12.50 -24.35
C ILE A 85 -25.54 12.47 -23.01
N SER A 86 -26.88 12.36 -22.97
CA SER A 86 -27.69 12.25 -21.75
C SER A 86 -27.45 10.94 -20.96
N GLN A 87 -26.70 9.98 -21.52
CA GLN A 87 -26.27 8.77 -20.80
C GLN A 87 -25.02 9.02 -19.92
N PHE A 88 -24.41 10.19 -20.00
CA PHE A 88 -23.15 10.54 -19.37
C PHE A 88 -23.37 11.56 -18.28
N TYR A 89 -23.12 11.16 -17.04
CA TYR A 89 -23.28 11.95 -15.83
C TYR A 89 -21.92 12.36 -15.30
N GLY A 90 -21.78 13.60 -14.85
CA GLY A 90 -20.55 14.11 -14.25
C GLY A 90 -20.82 14.89 -12.97
N ILE A 91 -19.91 14.80 -12.01
CA ILE A 91 -19.89 15.66 -10.83
C ILE A 91 -18.54 16.37 -10.82
N GLU A 92 -18.56 17.68 -10.67
CA GLU A 92 -17.35 18.51 -10.60
C GLU A 92 -17.58 19.65 -9.59
N ILE A 93 -16.55 19.98 -8.81
CA ILE A 93 -16.63 21.03 -7.79
C ILE A 93 -16.42 22.45 -8.35
N ASN A 94 -15.83 22.53 -9.54
CA ASN A 94 -15.48 23.78 -10.20
C ASN A 94 -16.52 24.11 -11.30
N ASP A 95 -17.25 25.21 -11.14
CA ASP A 95 -18.30 25.68 -12.04
C ASP A 95 -17.81 25.89 -13.49
N PHE A 96 -16.63 26.46 -13.65
CA PHE A 96 -16.01 26.65 -14.95
C PHE A 96 -15.68 25.31 -15.64
N ALA A 97 -15.16 24.33 -14.88
CA ALA A 97 -14.89 23.01 -15.43
C ALA A 97 -16.19 22.28 -15.83
N CYS A 98 -17.29 22.46 -15.08
CA CYS A 98 -18.62 21.98 -15.48
C CYS A 98 -19.03 22.52 -16.84
N ALA A 99 -18.94 23.83 -17.06
CA ALA A 99 -19.29 24.47 -18.33
C ALA A 99 -18.39 23.96 -19.50
N VAL A 100 -17.11 23.70 -19.23
CA VAL A 100 -16.19 23.10 -20.21
C VAL A 100 -16.60 21.67 -20.54
N ALA A 101 -16.95 20.85 -19.54
CA ALA A 101 -17.38 19.46 -19.73
C ALA A 101 -18.67 19.37 -20.55
N GLU A 102 -19.66 20.21 -20.27
CA GLU A 102 -20.89 20.32 -21.07
C GLU A 102 -20.60 20.68 -22.53
N THR A 103 -19.77 21.71 -22.72
CA THR A 103 -19.37 22.16 -24.08
C THR A 103 -18.62 21.05 -24.82
N ALA A 104 -17.72 20.33 -24.15
CA ALA A 104 -16.98 19.22 -24.75
C ALA A 104 -17.89 18.09 -25.19
N LEU A 105 -18.93 17.74 -24.41
CA LEU A 105 -19.92 16.74 -24.77
C LEU A 105 -20.76 17.19 -26.00
N TRP A 106 -21.18 18.44 -26.08
CA TRP A 106 -21.88 18.96 -27.24
C TRP A 106 -21.03 18.96 -28.53
N ILE A 107 -19.76 19.32 -28.40
CA ILE A 107 -18.80 19.25 -29.52
C ILE A 107 -18.64 17.80 -29.97
N ALA A 108 -18.47 16.86 -29.04
CA ALA A 108 -18.39 15.44 -29.38
C ALA A 108 -19.67 14.90 -30.03
N GLU A 109 -20.85 15.31 -29.57
CA GLU A 109 -22.12 14.95 -30.16
C GLU A 109 -22.18 15.43 -31.60
N SER A 110 -21.83 16.69 -31.87
CA SER A 110 -21.81 17.28 -33.24
C SER A 110 -20.85 16.51 -34.16
N GLN A 111 -19.64 16.21 -33.67
CA GLN A 111 -18.64 15.44 -34.44
C GLN A 111 -19.14 14.03 -34.79
N MET A 112 -19.73 13.33 -33.81
CA MET A 112 -20.19 11.96 -34.00
C MET A 112 -21.44 11.88 -34.87
N LEU A 113 -22.31 12.88 -34.82
CA LEU A 113 -23.44 12.99 -35.76
C LEU A 113 -22.93 13.20 -37.19
N LYS A 114 -21.92 14.05 -37.39
CA LYS A 114 -21.31 14.25 -38.68
C LYS A 114 -20.67 12.95 -39.23
N GLU A 115 -19.93 12.21 -38.40
CA GLU A 115 -19.42 10.88 -38.78
C GLU A 115 -20.57 9.93 -39.19
N THR A 116 -21.72 10.00 -38.50
CA THR A 116 -22.89 9.16 -38.87
C THR A 116 -23.53 9.59 -40.17
N GLU A 117 -23.71 10.91 -40.43
CA GLU A 117 -24.20 11.46 -41.69
C GLU A 117 -23.37 10.99 -42.89
N ASP A 118 -22.04 11.02 -42.75
CA ASP A 118 -21.11 10.56 -43.79
C ASP A 118 -21.28 9.05 -44.10
N ILE A 119 -21.63 8.24 -43.07
CA ILE A 119 -21.89 6.80 -43.21
C ILE A 119 -23.22 6.53 -43.92
N ILE A 120 -24.28 7.25 -43.52
CA ILE A 120 -25.64 6.98 -44.01
C ILE A 120 -25.97 7.74 -45.30
N GLY A 121 -25.19 8.73 -45.69
CA GLY A 121 -25.42 9.57 -46.87
C GLY A 121 -26.65 10.47 -46.74
N ALA A 122 -27.08 10.80 -45.52
CA ALA A 122 -28.27 11.62 -45.25
C ALA A 122 -27.99 12.57 -44.08
N THR A 123 -28.58 13.76 -44.13
CA THR A 123 -28.46 14.75 -43.05
C THR A 123 -29.36 14.35 -41.88
N LEU A 124 -28.81 14.38 -40.68
CA LEU A 124 -29.54 14.20 -39.45
C LEU A 124 -29.93 15.56 -38.84
N GLU A 125 -31.13 15.67 -38.30
CA GLU A 125 -31.51 16.88 -37.58
C GLU A 125 -30.67 17.01 -36.29
N PHE A 126 -29.79 18.00 -36.25
CA PHE A 126 -29.01 18.37 -35.08
C PHE A 126 -29.44 19.74 -34.55
N PHE A 127 -29.96 19.75 -33.36
CA PHE A 127 -30.25 20.98 -32.62
C PHE A 127 -29.24 21.11 -31.49
N PRO A 128 -28.08 21.78 -31.72
CA PRO A 128 -27.10 22.00 -30.65
C PRO A 128 -27.76 22.71 -29.48
N LEU A 129 -27.36 22.35 -28.26
CA LEU A 129 -27.84 22.92 -26.99
C LEU A 129 -29.29 22.55 -26.58
N LYS A 130 -29.97 21.64 -27.30
CA LYS A 130 -31.26 21.08 -26.85
C LYS A 130 -31.13 19.76 -26.10
N THR A 131 -30.00 19.05 -26.25
CA THR A 131 -29.74 17.83 -25.52
C THR A 131 -29.23 18.23 -24.11
N ASN A 132 -29.93 17.82 -23.08
CA ASN A 132 -29.50 18.06 -21.71
C ASN A 132 -28.23 17.25 -21.41
N THR A 133 -27.22 17.92 -20.92
CA THR A 133 -26.08 17.31 -20.25
C THR A 133 -26.42 17.03 -18.79
N ASN A 134 -25.84 15.99 -18.23
CA ASN A 134 -26.05 15.65 -16.82
C ASN A 134 -24.74 15.92 -16.02
N ILE A 135 -24.24 17.16 -16.13
CA ILE A 135 -23.09 17.62 -15.36
C ILE A 135 -23.60 18.43 -14.17
N HIS A 136 -23.17 18.05 -12.99
CA HIS A 136 -23.63 18.63 -11.71
C HIS A 136 -22.46 19.27 -10.98
N GLU A 137 -22.63 20.53 -10.60
CA GLU A 137 -21.67 21.24 -9.77
C GLU A 137 -21.81 20.79 -8.31
N GLY A 138 -20.70 20.43 -7.68
CA GLY A 138 -20.65 20.14 -6.27
C GLY A 138 -19.55 19.20 -5.82
N ASN A 139 -19.45 19.01 -4.50
CA ASN A 139 -18.50 18.07 -3.92
C ASN A 139 -19.08 16.64 -3.96
N ALA A 140 -18.49 15.77 -4.77
CA ALA A 140 -18.93 14.39 -4.95
C ALA A 140 -18.94 13.56 -3.65
N LEU A 141 -18.13 13.89 -2.66
CA LEU A 141 -18.12 13.21 -1.36
C LEU A 141 -19.28 13.63 -0.45
N ARG A 142 -19.95 14.76 -0.76
CA ARG A 142 -21.07 15.30 0.01
C ARG A 142 -22.42 15.11 -0.68
N LEU A 143 -22.44 15.16 -2.02
CA LEU A 143 -23.66 14.98 -2.80
C LEU A 143 -24.20 13.55 -2.68
N ASP A 144 -25.51 13.42 -2.70
CA ASP A 144 -26.11 12.10 -2.90
C ASP A 144 -26.16 11.77 -4.40
N TRP A 145 -25.42 10.75 -4.82
CA TRP A 145 -25.38 10.34 -6.21
C TRP A 145 -26.71 9.77 -6.71
N ALA A 146 -27.57 9.30 -5.81
CA ALA A 146 -28.90 8.81 -6.16
C ALA A 146 -29.86 9.94 -6.62
N GLU A 147 -29.61 11.19 -6.21
CA GLU A 147 -30.34 12.35 -6.73
C GLU A 147 -29.90 12.73 -8.17
N ILE A 148 -28.74 12.24 -8.61
CA ILE A 148 -28.18 12.53 -9.94
C ILE A 148 -28.54 11.44 -10.94
N VAL A 149 -28.39 10.18 -10.54
CA VAL A 149 -28.71 9.00 -11.34
C VAL A 149 -29.17 7.85 -10.46
N GLU A 150 -30.26 7.21 -10.84
CA GLU A 150 -30.75 6.02 -10.13
C GLU A 150 -29.73 4.89 -10.17
N PRO A 151 -29.33 4.29 -9.02
CA PRO A 151 -28.35 3.23 -8.99
C PRO A 151 -28.68 2.02 -9.90
N THR A 152 -29.97 1.67 -10.00
CA THR A 152 -30.45 0.54 -10.82
C THR A 152 -30.32 0.78 -12.32
N GLU A 153 -30.17 2.01 -12.76
CA GLU A 153 -30.00 2.38 -14.15
C GLU A 153 -28.56 2.59 -14.57
N LEU A 154 -27.64 2.82 -13.57
CA LEU A 154 -26.24 3.08 -13.86
C LEU A 154 -25.48 1.79 -14.19
N SER A 155 -24.66 1.84 -15.24
CA SER A 155 -23.86 0.69 -15.68
C SER A 155 -22.41 0.79 -15.19
N TYR A 156 -21.82 1.99 -15.25
CA TYR A 156 -20.41 2.19 -15.00
C TYR A 156 -20.13 3.48 -14.21
N ILE A 157 -19.20 3.39 -13.26
CA ILE A 157 -18.56 4.54 -12.61
C ILE A 157 -17.09 4.55 -13.05
N MET A 158 -16.60 5.70 -13.47
CA MET A 158 -15.21 5.84 -13.92
C MET A 158 -14.72 7.25 -13.63
N GLY A 159 -13.43 7.43 -13.40
CA GLY A 159 -12.88 8.77 -13.22
C GLY A 159 -11.44 8.80 -12.75
N ASN A 160 -10.94 10.03 -12.63
CA ASN A 160 -9.64 10.34 -12.07
C ASN A 160 -9.79 11.31 -10.89
N PRO A 161 -10.20 10.82 -9.72
CA PRO A 161 -10.40 11.65 -8.53
C PRO A 161 -9.11 12.37 -8.09
N PRO A 162 -9.21 13.49 -7.36
CA PRO A 162 -8.05 14.30 -7.00
C PRO A 162 -7.05 13.55 -6.11
N PHE A 163 -5.76 13.67 -6.46
CA PHE A 163 -4.64 13.07 -5.73
C PHE A 163 -4.16 14.02 -4.64
N LEU A 164 -4.46 13.72 -3.39
CA LEU A 164 -4.02 14.49 -2.25
C LEU A 164 -3.67 13.58 -1.07
N GLY A 165 -2.38 13.51 -0.76
CA GLY A 165 -1.88 12.73 0.38
C GLY A 165 -2.40 13.27 1.71
N TYR A 166 -2.65 12.39 2.67
CA TYR A 166 -3.26 12.71 3.96
C TYR A 166 -2.59 13.86 4.73
N ALA A 167 -1.28 14.04 4.57
CA ALA A 167 -0.52 15.08 5.25
C ALA A 167 -0.83 16.50 4.73
N PHE A 168 -1.34 16.60 3.52
CA PHE A 168 -1.65 17.86 2.84
C PHE A 168 -3.15 18.19 2.84
N GLN A 169 -3.99 17.29 3.34
CA GLN A 169 -5.44 17.51 3.44
C GLN A 169 -5.77 18.60 4.44
N SER A 170 -6.65 19.51 4.05
CA SER A 170 -7.28 20.49 4.93
C SER A 170 -8.18 19.80 5.96
N LYS A 171 -8.61 20.56 6.98
CA LYS A 171 -9.58 20.07 7.96
C LYS A 171 -10.91 19.67 7.29
N THR A 172 -11.38 20.48 6.36
CA THR A 172 -12.62 20.23 5.60
C THR A 172 -12.54 18.93 4.78
N GLN A 173 -11.42 18.68 4.10
CA GLN A 173 -11.24 17.45 3.33
C GLN A 173 -11.18 16.19 4.22
N LYS A 174 -10.62 16.31 5.43
CA LYS A 174 -10.67 15.21 6.41
C LYS A 174 -12.09 14.96 6.92
N GLU A 175 -12.87 16.01 7.11
CA GLU A 175 -14.29 15.94 7.46
C GLU A 175 -15.10 15.30 6.32
N ASP A 176 -14.80 15.60 5.06
CA ASP A 176 -15.42 14.95 3.89
C ASP A 176 -15.22 13.44 3.91
N LEU A 177 -13.99 12.98 4.11
CA LEU A 177 -13.68 11.55 4.20
C LEU A 177 -14.44 10.85 5.33
N GLN A 178 -14.49 11.47 6.51
CA GLN A 178 -15.23 10.92 7.66
C GLN A 178 -16.73 10.89 7.42
N GLY A 179 -17.26 11.85 6.66
CA GLY A 179 -18.68 11.93 6.27
C GLY A 179 -19.08 10.82 5.29
N VAL A 180 -18.15 10.35 4.44
CA VAL A 180 -18.41 9.27 3.49
C VAL A 180 -18.57 7.93 4.21
N SER A 181 -17.66 7.58 5.10
CA SER A 181 -17.74 6.35 5.88
C SER A 181 -16.92 6.43 7.17
N PRO A 182 -17.50 6.05 8.33
CA PRO A 182 -16.75 5.87 9.58
C PRO A 182 -15.66 4.79 9.50
N ALA A 183 -15.77 3.87 8.52
CA ALA A 183 -14.81 2.81 8.30
C ALA A 183 -13.51 3.31 7.65
N ILE A 184 -13.51 4.53 7.07
CA ILE A 184 -12.32 5.14 6.50
C ILE A 184 -11.31 5.39 7.61
N GLY A 185 -10.15 4.71 7.52
CA GLY A 185 -9.06 4.86 8.47
C GLY A 185 -8.50 6.27 8.53
N ARG A 186 -7.81 6.59 9.62
CA ARG A 186 -7.02 7.83 9.68
C ARG A 186 -5.80 7.70 8.76
N ASN A 187 -5.35 8.82 8.21
CA ASN A 187 -4.14 8.91 7.38
C ASN A 187 -4.26 8.21 6.01
N VAL A 188 -5.42 8.21 5.39
CA VAL A 188 -5.62 7.77 4.00
C VAL A 188 -5.58 8.96 3.03
N ASP A 189 -5.18 8.70 1.79
CA ASP A 189 -5.19 9.70 0.73
C ASP A 189 -6.64 10.04 0.33
N TYR A 190 -6.86 11.28 -0.11
CA TYR A 190 -8.19 11.82 -0.35
C TYR A 190 -8.99 11.03 -1.39
N VAL A 191 -8.30 10.48 -2.39
CA VAL A 191 -8.88 9.63 -3.44
C VAL A 191 -9.65 8.42 -2.88
N ALA A 192 -9.30 7.92 -1.68
CA ALA A 192 -10.00 6.82 -1.04
C ALA A 192 -11.49 7.10 -0.83
N GLY A 193 -11.88 8.35 -0.62
CA GLY A 193 -13.29 8.75 -0.45
C GLY A 193 -14.18 8.32 -1.61
N TRP A 194 -13.68 8.41 -2.85
CA TRP A 194 -14.41 7.99 -4.04
C TRP A 194 -14.64 6.48 -4.11
N TYR A 195 -13.67 5.68 -3.67
CA TYR A 195 -13.84 4.22 -3.57
C TYR A 195 -14.93 3.83 -2.58
N PHE A 196 -14.95 4.45 -1.41
CA PHE A 196 -15.98 4.19 -0.40
C PHE A 196 -17.35 4.68 -0.84
N ARG A 197 -17.42 5.89 -1.45
CA ARG A 197 -18.68 6.42 -1.96
C ARG A 197 -19.25 5.56 -3.07
N ALA A 198 -18.40 5.13 -4.02
CA ALA A 198 -18.79 4.22 -5.08
C ALA A 198 -19.23 2.87 -4.53
N ALA A 199 -18.48 2.25 -3.61
CA ALA A 199 -18.83 0.97 -3.02
C ALA A 199 -20.20 1.00 -2.35
N SER A 200 -20.48 2.04 -1.55
CA SER A 200 -21.82 2.24 -0.93
C SER A 200 -22.91 2.44 -1.98
N PHE A 201 -22.67 3.25 -3.01
CA PHE A 201 -23.64 3.50 -4.07
C PHE A 201 -23.96 2.25 -4.93
N MET A 202 -22.97 1.34 -5.03
CA MET A 202 -23.10 0.10 -5.82
C MET A 202 -23.85 -1.03 -5.09
N GLU A 203 -24.20 -0.87 -3.83
CA GLU A 203 -24.88 -1.92 -3.05
C GLU A 203 -26.20 -2.37 -3.73
N GLY A 204 -26.35 -3.68 -3.91
CA GLY A 204 -27.54 -4.27 -4.56
C GLY A 204 -27.62 -4.07 -6.08
N THR A 205 -26.59 -3.56 -6.73
CA THR A 205 -26.56 -3.28 -8.18
C THR A 205 -25.56 -4.17 -8.92
N GLN A 206 -25.52 -4.04 -10.25
CA GLN A 206 -24.52 -4.68 -11.14
C GLN A 206 -23.49 -3.66 -11.68
N ILE A 207 -23.38 -2.49 -11.07
CA ILE A 207 -22.46 -1.43 -11.47
C ILE A 207 -21.02 -1.93 -11.39
N LYS A 208 -20.20 -1.54 -12.35
CA LYS A 208 -18.76 -1.70 -12.34
C LYS A 208 -18.09 -0.33 -12.21
N ALA A 209 -17.12 -0.23 -11.33
CA ALA A 209 -16.37 1.00 -11.10
C ALA A 209 -14.90 0.86 -11.48
N ALA A 210 -14.28 1.95 -11.94
CA ALA A 210 -12.85 2.01 -12.17
C ALA A 210 -12.31 3.42 -11.92
N PHE A 211 -11.26 3.53 -11.10
CA PHE A 211 -10.61 4.80 -10.82
C PHE A 211 -9.11 4.76 -11.10
N VAL A 212 -8.62 5.89 -11.62
CA VAL A 212 -7.19 6.21 -11.60
C VAL A 212 -6.86 6.72 -10.19
N SER A 213 -5.74 6.29 -9.64
CA SER A 213 -5.33 6.68 -8.29
C SER A 213 -3.81 6.75 -8.17
N THR A 214 -3.32 7.46 -7.16
CA THR A 214 -1.92 7.32 -6.76
C THR A 214 -1.65 5.89 -6.29
N ASN A 215 -0.47 5.38 -6.55
CA ASN A 215 -0.07 4.04 -6.13
C ASN A 215 0.02 3.87 -4.59
N SER A 216 -0.07 4.96 -3.83
CA SER A 216 -0.09 4.95 -2.37
C SER A 216 -1.23 4.10 -1.78
N ILE A 217 -2.42 4.06 -2.44
CA ILE A 217 -3.56 3.27 -1.94
C ILE A 217 -3.33 1.75 -1.96
N VAL A 218 -2.32 1.29 -2.69
CA VAL A 218 -1.96 -0.13 -2.81
C VAL A 218 -0.63 -0.45 -2.11
N GLN A 219 -0.18 0.41 -1.19
CA GLN A 219 1.10 0.32 -0.52
C GLN A 219 1.01 0.70 0.97
N GLY A 220 1.92 0.15 1.76
CA GLY A 220 2.07 0.51 3.17
C GLY A 220 0.80 0.35 3.99
N GLU A 221 0.59 1.28 4.88
CA GLU A 221 -0.54 1.29 5.81
C GLU A 221 -1.90 1.56 5.12
N GLN A 222 -1.87 2.14 3.92
CA GLN A 222 -3.11 2.47 3.20
C GLN A 222 -3.84 1.23 2.71
N VAL A 223 -3.14 0.13 2.41
CA VAL A 223 -3.79 -1.11 1.98
C VAL A 223 -4.74 -1.64 3.05
N GLU A 224 -4.30 -1.66 4.29
CA GLU A 224 -5.17 -2.10 5.40
C GLU A 224 -6.32 -1.10 5.63
N ALA A 225 -6.01 0.19 5.63
CA ALA A 225 -6.98 1.23 5.94
C ALA A 225 -8.06 1.44 4.86
N VAL A 226 -7.74 1.16 3.58
CA VAL A 226 -8.64 1.34 2.43
C VAL A 226 -9.29 0.01 2.03
N TRP A 227 -8.48 -1.01 1.74
CA TRP A 227 -8.99 -2.24 1.10
C TRP A 227 -9.64 -3.21 2.08
N ARG A 228 -9.22 -3.24 3.35
CA ARG A 228 -9.86 -4.11 4.33
C ARG A 228 -11.35 -3.80 4.49
N PRO A 229 -11.78 -2.56 4.82
CA PRO A 229 -13.21 -2.26 4.92
C PRO A 229 -13.92 -2.39 3.56
N LEU A 230 -13.34 -1.95 2.45
CA LEU A 230 -13.95 -2.11 1.12
C LEU A 230 -14.24 -3.58 0.79
N MET A 231 -13.29 -4.48 1.05
CA MET A 231 -13.44 -5.91 0.74
C MET A 231 -14.25 -6.68 1.79
N LYS A 232 -14.18 -6.30 3.08
CA LYS A 232 -14.84 -7.05 4.17
C LYS A 232 -16.24 -6.54 4.47
N ASP A 233 -16.44 -5.21 4.46
CA ASP A 233 -17.71 -4.61 4.87
C ASP A 233 -18.62 -4.34 3.66
N PHE A 234 -18.05 -3.89 2.53
CA PHE A 234 -18.80 -3.62 1.30
C PHE A 234 -18.77 -4.78 0.28
N GLY A 235 -17.93 -5.80 0.48
CA GLY A 235 -17.82 -6.93 -0.44
C GLY A 235 -17.15 -6.60 -1.78
N VAL A 236 -16.37 -5.54 -1.84
CA VAL A 236 -15.65 -5.12 -3.06
C VAL A 236 -14.71 -6.22 -3.54
N LYS A 237 -14.74 -6.47 -4.86
CA LYS A 237 -13.86 -7.39 -5.58
C LYS A 237 -13.17 -6.65 -6.71
N ILE A 238 -11.86 -6.76 -6.78
CA ILE A 238 -11.08 -6.12 -7.85
C ILE A 238 -11.14 -7.02 -9.09
N ASN A 239 -11.65 -6.48 -10.19
CA ASN A 239 -11.86 -7.21 -11.45
C ASN A 239 -10.76 -6.97 -12.47
N PHE A 240 -10.13 -5.80 -12.44
CA PHE A 240 -8.88 -5.57 -13.13
C PHE A 240 -8.02 -4.56 -12.39
N ALA A 241 -6.72 -4.65 -12.62
CA ALA A 241 -5.77 -3.71 -12.09
C ALA A 241 -4.69 -3.40 -13.12
N TRP A 242 -4.42 -2.13 -13.34
CA TRP A 242 -3.20 -1.70 -14.00
C TRP A 242 -2.21 -1.34 -12.91
N ARG A 243 -1.12 -2.11 -12.81
CA ARG A 243 -0.07 -1.92 -11.79
C ARG A 243 0.66 -0.62 -12.01
N THR A 244 1.45 -0.20 -11.04
CA THR A 244 2.10 1.11 -11.02
C THR A 244 2.76 1.49 -12.35
N PHE A 245 2.30 2.58 -12.91
CA PHE A 245 2.87 3.21 -14.10
C PHE A 245 3.14 4.70 -13.84
N ARG A 246 4.03 5.28 -14.64
CA ARG A 246 4.30 6.71 -14.59
C ARG A 246 3.22 7.46 -15.34
N TRP A 247 2.62 8.43 -14.67
CA TRP A 247 1.77 9.39 -15.34
C TRP A 247 2.64 10.59 -15.74
N ASP A 248 2.93 10.72 -17.03
CA ASP A 248 3.61 11.89 -17.58
C ASP A 248 2.56 12.94 -17.94
N SER A 249 2.47 14.00 -17.14
CA SER A 249 1.66 15.15 -17.50
C SER A 249 2.43 16.01 -18.53
N GLU A 250 1.73 16.53 -19.55
CA GLU A 250 2.28 17.48 -20.52
C GLU A 250 2.53 18.89 -19.92
N ALA A 251 2.24 19.10 -18.64
CA ALA A 251 2.44 20.34 -17.95
C ALA A 251 3.94 20.66 -17.74
N ASN A 252 4.29 21.94 -17.80
CA ASN A 252 5.67 22.44 -17.71
C ASN A 252 6.38 22.11 -16.37
N ASP A 253 5.64 21.84 -15.29
CA ASP A 253 6.17 21.34 -14.02
C ASP A 253 5.87 19.84 -13.91
N LYS A 254 6.81 19.01 -14.37
CA LYS A 254 6.72 17.55 -14.37
C LYS A 254 6.76 16.97 -12.95
N ALA A 255 5.65 17.03 -12.24
CA ALA A 255 5.45 16.15 -11.08
C ALA A 255 5.21 14.73 -11.61
N GLN A 256 6.25 13.90 -11.59
CA GLN A 256 6.13 12.49 -11.93
C GLN A 256 5.32 11.79 -10.83
N VAL A 257 4.08 11.44 -11.13
CA VAL A 257 3.19 10.74 -10.21
C VAL A 257 3.10 9.28 -10.66
N HIS A 258 3.33 8.37 -9.71
CA HIS A 258 3.10 6.96 -9.94
C HIS A 258 1.62 6.65 -9.68
N CYS A 259 0.94 6.14 -10.71
CA CYS A 259 -0.48 5.85 -10.68
C CYS A 259 -0.76 4.35 -10.80
N VAL A 260 -1.95 3.98 -10.40
CA VAL A 260 -2.59 2.68 -10.64
C VAL A 260 -3.98 2.91 -11.21
N ILE A 261 -4.53 1.94 -11.94
CA ILE A 261 -5.95 1.92 -12.28
C ILE A 261 -6.52 0.68 -11.63
N VAL A 262 -7.61 0.86 -10.87
CA VAL A 262 -8.27 -0.25 -10.20
C VAL A 262 -9.74 -0.27 -10.61
N GLY A 263 -10.14 -1.37 -11.26
CA GLY A 263 -11.51 -1.66 -11.60
C GLY A 263 -12.09 -2.70 -10.65
N PHE A 264 -13.29 -2.45 -10.15
CA PHE A 264 -13.93 -3.28 -9.14
C PHE A 264 -15.45 -3.37 -9.30
N SER A 265 -16.02 -4.39 -8.69
CA SER A 265 -17.47 -4.59 -8.56
C SER A 265 -17.78 -5.26 -7.22
N LEU A 266 -19.05 -5.52 -6.93
CA LEU A 266 -19.48 -6.27 -5.75
C LEU A 266 -19.80 -7.74 -6.06
N ASN A 267 -19.95 -8.11 -7.34
CA ASN A 267 -20.57 -9.38 -7.75
C ASN A 267 -19.62 -10.33 -8.50
N GLU A 268 -18.57 -9.82 -9.15
CA GLU A 268 -17.68 -10.61 -10.01
C GLU A 268 -16.39 -10.99 -9.28
N GLU A 269 -15.99 -12.26 -9.33
CA GLU A 269 -14.71 -12.75 -8.82
C GLU A 269 -13.70 -12.94 -9.94
N GLY A 270 -12.41 -12.86 -9.56
CA GLY A 270 -11.30 -12.96 -10.50
C GLY A 270 -11.14 -11.72 -11.36
N GLY A 271 -10.12 -11.72 -12.19
CA GLY A 271 -9.87 -10.56 -13.04
C GLY A 271 -8.56 -10.62 -13.81
N ILE A 272 -8.11 -9.43 -14.22
CA ILE A 272 -6.94 -9.28 -15.09
C ILE A 272 -6.00 -8.26 -14.44
N ILE A 273 -4.73 -8.64 -14.35
CA ILE A 273 -3.65 -7.75 -13.92
C ILE A 273 -2.84 -7.35 -15.16
N PHE A 274 -2.68 -6.06 -15.36
CA PHE A 274 -1.81 -5.45 -16.36
C PHE A 274 -0.54 -4.94 -15.68
N ASP A 275 0.62 -5.34 -16.18
CA ASP A 275 1.93 -4.90 -15.71
C ASP A 275 2.80 -4.56 -16.93
N GLY A 276 2.89 -3.27 -17.26
CA GLY A 276 3.41 -2.83 -18.55
C GLY A 276 2.61 -3.43 -19.70
N GLU A 277 3.28 -4.18 -20.57
CA GLU A 277 2.65 -4.88 -21.70
C GLU A 277 2.10 -6.27 -21.33
N THR A 278 2.40 -6.75 -20.13
CA THR A 278 2.01 -8.10 -19.69
C THR A 278 0.58 -8.09 -19.17
N LYS A 279 -0.21 -9.06 -19.62
CA LYS A 279 -1.58 -9.30 -19.19
C LYS A 279 -1.68 -10.68 -18.54
N THR A 280 -2.06 -10.75 -17.29
CA THR A 280 -2.17 -11.99 -16.52
C THR A 280 -3.57 -12.15 -15.95
N THR A 281 -4.18 -13.32 -16.13
CA THR A 281 -5.44 -13.66 -15.47
C THR A 281 -5.19 -14.01 -14.01
N ALA A 282 -5.97 -13.43 -13.11
CA ALA A 282 -5.90 -13.63 -11.68
C ALA A 282 -7.19 -14.25 -11.15
N LYS A 283 -7.07 -15.16 -10.19
CA LYS A 283 -8.22 -15.73 -9.49
C LYS A 283 -8.76 -14.78 -8.43
N ASN A 284 -7.87 -14.07 -7.75
CA ASN A 284 -8.22 -13.08 -6.74
C ASN A 284 -7.19 -11.95 -6.74
N ILE A 285 -7.61 -10.76 -7.10
CA ILE A 285 -6.74 -9.57 -7.03
C ILE A 285 -6.93 -8.94 -5.65
N ASN A 286 -5.87 -8.94 -4.83
CA ASN A 286 -5.91 -8.36 -3.50
C ASN A 286 -5.59 -6.86 -3.50
N GLY A 287 -5.62 -6.22 -2.32
CA GLY A 287 -5.33 -4.79 -2.16
C GLY A 287 -3.91 -4.34 -2.54
N TYR A 288 -2.99 -5.27 -2.78
CA TYR A 288 -1.64 -5.00 -3.31
C TYR A 288 -1.56 -5.18 -4.83
N LEU A 289 -2.68 -5.41 -5.51
CA LEU A 289 -2.82 -5.68 -6.94
C LEU A 289 -2.00 -6.89 -7.41
N ILE A 290 -2.06 -7.98 -6.65
CA ILE A 290 -1.44 -9.27 -6.98
C ILE A 290 -2.45 -10.40 -6.87
N ASP A 291 -2.23 -11.50 -7.62
CA ASP A 291 -3.04 -12.73 -7.51
C ASP A 291 -2.64 -13.50 -6.26
N ALA A 292 -3.27 -13.18 -5.16
CA ALA A 292 -3.01 -13.78 -3.85
C ALA A 292 -4.24 -13.62 -2.93
N PRO A 293 -4.31 -14.33 -1.79
CA PRO A 293 -5.37 -14.11 -0.80
C PRO A 293 -5.48 -12.64 -0.41
N SER A 294 -6.70 -12.18 -0.12
CA SER A 294 -6.98 -10.82 0.37
C SER A 294 -6.53 -10.69 1.84
N VAL A 295 -5.25 -10.44 2.02
CA VAL A 295 -4.58 -10.20 3.31
C VAL A 295 -4.25 -8.73 3.46
N PHE A 296 -4.32 -8.23 4.69
CA PHE A 296 -4.08 -6.84 5.03
C PHE A 296 -2.99 -6.76 6.07
N VAL A 297 -1.83 -6.21 5.70
CA VAL A 297 -0.68 -6.11 6.60
C VAL A 297 -0.83 -4.89 7.49
N ALA A 298 -1.28 -5.12 8.71
CA ALA A 298 -1.46 -4.07 9.71
C ALA A 298 -0.15 -3.76 10.45
N ARG A 299 -0.08 -2.57 11.07
CA ARG A 299 1.05 -2.20 11.93
C ARG A 299 1.17 -3.12 13.14
N ARG A 300 2.36 -3.64 13.39
CA ARG A 300 2.70 -4.42 14.58
C ARG A 300 3.87 -3.78 15.32
N SER A 301 3.73 -3.66 16.63
CA SER A 301 4.81 -3.14 17.50
C SER A 301 5.93 -4.17 17.74
N LYS A 302 5.61 -5.48 17.62
CA LYS A 302 6.55 -6.59 17.81
C LYS A 302 6.52 -7.54 16.60
N PRO A 303 7.63 -8.24 16.33
CA PRO A 303 7.68 -9.25 15.26
C PRO A 303 6.63 -10.34 15.41
N LEU A 304 6.05 -10.76 14.29
CA LEU A 304 5.11 -11.88 14.19
C LEU A 304 5.77 -13.23 14.50
N CYS A 305 7.05 -13.35 14.14
CA CYS A 305 7.89 -14.51 14.40
C CYS A 305 8.86 -14.23 15.53
N LYS A 306 9.41 -15.29 16.13
CA LYS A 306 10.40 -15.20 17.22
C LYS A 306 11.78 -14.83 16.66
N VAL A 307 12.02 -13.54 16.46
CA VAL A 307 13.28 -12.97 15.94
C VAL A 307 13.67 -11.75 16.77
N ALA A 308 14.92 -11.29 16.61
CA ALA A 308 15.39 -10.07 17.28
C ALA A 308 14.52 -8.85 16.90
N GLU A 309 14.26 -7.97 17.84
CA GLU A 309 13.48 -6.76 17.60
C GLU A 309 14.30 -5.74 16.80
N MET A 310 13.65 -5.13 15.79
CA MET A 310 14.22 -4.02 15.03
C MET A 310 13.74 -2.71 15.61
N GLN A 311 14.64 -1.83 15.95
CA GLN A 311 14.34 -0.51 16.48
C GLN A 311 14.91 0.60 15.61
N ARG A 312 14.31 1.79 15.69
CA ARG A 312 14.79 2.97 14.98
C ARG A 312 16.00 3.55 15.69
N GLY A 313 16.95 4.10 14.95
CA GLY A 313 18.10 4.79 15.53
C GLY A 313 17.75 6.09 16.25
N SER A 314 18.70 6.63 16.98
CA SER A 314 18.57 7.79 17.85
C SER A 314 18.25 9.08 17.10
N GLN A 315 17.37 9.91 17.67
CA GLN A 315 16.98 11.20 17.08
C GLN A 315 17.58 12.37 17.89
N PRO A 316 18.43 13.21 17.26
CA PRO A 316 19.07 14.31 17.99
C PRO A 316 18.11 15.47 18.30
N THR A 317 17.27 15.94 17.38
CA THR A 317 16.40 17.12 17.48
C THR A 317 17.15 18.32 18.08
N ASP A 318 18.24 18.73 17.41
CA ASP A 318 19.32 19.57 17.96
C ASP A 318 19.75 20.71 17.06
N ASP A 319 19.11 20.91 15.91
CA ASP A 319 19.52 21.84 14.84
C ASP A 319 21.00 21.65 14.42
N GLY A 320 21.50 20.41 14.46
CA GLY A 320 22.87 20.04 14.10
C GLY A 320 23.93 20.40 15.17
N ASN A 321 23.54 20.89 16.35
CA ASN A 321 24.50 21.33 17.36
C ASN A 321 25.17 20.18 18.14
N LEU A 322 24.55 19.00 18.21
CA LEU A 322 25.17 17.81 18.82
C LEU A 322 25.91 16.96 17.78
N ILE A 323 25.75 17.25 16.50
CA ILE A 323 26.41 16.54 15.41
C ILE A 323 27.65 17.31 14.98
N LEU A 324 28.73 16.59 14.67
CA LEU A 324 30.04 17.14 14.33
C LEU A 324 30.52 16.57 12.98
N SER A 325 31.06 17.41 12.12
CA SER A 325 31.90 16.95 11.02
C SER A 325 33.26 16.45 11.54
N ALA A 326 34.08 15.85 10.68
CA ALA A 326 35.43 15.46 11.05
C ALA A 326 36.28 16.68 11.47
N GLU A 327 36.17 17.78 10.72
CA GLU A 327 36.87 19.04 11.00
C GLU A 327 36.39 19.67 12.31
N GLU A 328 35.09 19.68 12.57
CA GLU A 328 34.53 20.21 13.83
C GLU A 328 34.98 19.38 15.05
N LYS A 329 35.06 18.05 14.88
CA LYS A 329 35.60 17.15 15.93
C LYS A 329 37.03 17.50 16.25
N GLU A 330 37.91 17.61 15.25
CA GLU A 330 39.34 17.96 15.46
C GLU A 330 39.46 19.36 16.07
N ALA A 331 38.70 20.35 15.59
CA ALA A 331 38.68 21.70 16.16
C ALA A 331 38.21 21.73 17.64
N LEU A 332 37.23 20.87 17.99
CA LEU A 332 36.78 20.72 19.37
C LEU A 332 37.84 20.08 20.23
N LEU A 333 38.49 19.01 19.78
CA LEU A 333 39.56 18.31 20.54
C LEU A 333 40.79 19.19 20.71
N ALA A 334 41.16 20.02 19.75
CA ALA A 334 42.23 21.00 19.85
C ALA A 334 41.99 22.01 20.98
N LYS A 335 40.73 22.41 21.20
CA LYS A 335 40.32 23.32 22.29
C LYS A 335 40.04 22.63 23.59
N CYS A 336 39.63 21.39 23.58
CA CYS A 336 39.21 20.64 24.76
C CYS A 336 39.42 19.13 24.55
N GLU A 337 40.65 18.67 24.80
CA GLU A 337 40.99 17.24 24.71
C GLU A 337 40.11 16.34 25.60
N LYS A 338 39.70 16.85 26.75
CA LYS A 338 38.79 16.17 27.68
C LYS A 338 37.42 15.81 27.06
N ALA A 339 37.06 16.38 25.89
CA ALA A 339 35.84 16.05 25.17
C ALA A 339 35.88 14.67 24.49
N LYS A 340 37.07 14.09 24.29
CA LYS A 340 37.25 12.85 23.51
C LYS A 340 36.36 11.69 23.97
N PRO A 341 36.16 11.39 25.25
CA PRO A 341 35.30 10.30 25.71
C PRO A 341 33.80 10.50 25.35
N PHE A 342 33.37 11.73 25.04
CA PHE A 342 31.99 12.08 24.75
C PHE A 342 31.71 12.21 23.22
N ILE A 343 32.69 11.90 22.41
CA ILE A 343 32.56 11.95 20.95
C ILE A 343 32.50 10.52 20.42
N ARG A 344 31.36 10.17 19.80
CA ARG A 344 31.18 8.86 19.18
C ARG A 344 30.95 9.03 17.66
N PRO A 345 31.33 8.02 16.84
CA PRO A 345 30.91 7.99 15.44
C PRO A 345 29.38 8.01 15.35
N PHE A 346 28.84 8.71 14.36
CA PHE A 346 27.42 8.85 14.11
C PHE A 346 27.11 8.67 12.63
N MET A 347 26.08 7.91 12.31
CA MET A 347 25.65 7.67 10.94
C MET A 347 24.16 7.86 10.78
N MET A 348 23.77 8.72 9.81
CA MET A 348 22.43 8.75 9.21
C MET A 348 22.39 7.86 7.97
N GLY A 349 21.22 7.71 7.34
CA GLY A 349 21.07 6.86 6.16
C GLY A 349 22.05 7.18 5.03
N LYS A 350 22.28 8.46 4.73
CA LYS A 350 23.24 8.89 3.71
C LYS A 350 24.68 8.56 4.11
N ASP A 351 25.08 8.91 5.33
CA ASP A 351 26.42 8.65 5.87
C ASP A 351 26.75 7.15 5.82
N PHE A 352 25.77 6.30 6.13
CA PHE A 352 25.87 4.85 6.08
C PHE A 352 26.09 4.33 4.66
N ILE A 353 25.26 4.79 3.71
CA ILE A 353 25.36 4.34 2.31
C ILE A 353 26.67 4.81 1.66
N GLU A 354 27.15 6.03 2.01
CA GLU A 354 28.41 6.58 1.51
C GLU A 354 29.64 6.10 2.30
N ARG A 355 29.46 5.36 3.39
CA ARG A 355 30.54 4.93 4.31
C ARG A 355 31.37 6.08 4.87
N LYS A 356 30.70 7.22 5.12
CA LYS A 356 31.34 8.46 5.61
C LYS A 356 30.76 8.86 6.97
N PRO A 357 31.27 8.30 8.08
CA PRO A 357 30.73 8.63 9.40
C PRO A 357 30.97 10.09 9.76
N ARG A 358 29.96 10.73 10.34
CA ARG A 358 30.09 11.93 11.14
C ARG A 358 30.38 11.56 12.60
N TYR A 359 30.33 12.51 13.46
CA TYR A 359 30.49 12.31 14.90
C TYR A 359 29.35 12.97 15.66
N CYS A 360 29.13 12.57 16.90
CA CYS A 360 28.18 13.25 17.77
C CYS A 360 28.74 13.43 19.17
N LEU A 361 28.22 14.43 19.87
CA LEU A 361 28.37 14.56 21.31
C LEU A 361 27.37 13.63 21.98
N TRP A 362 27.85 12.59 22.67
CA TRP A 362 27.06 11.56 23.28
C TRP A 362 27.22 11.54 24.78
N PHE A 363 26.15 11.83 25.51
CA PHE A 363 26.15 11.94 26.98
C PHE A 363 25.22 10.92 27.66
N ALA A 364 24.59 10.02 26.92
CA ALA A 364 23.64 9.06 27.47
C ALA A 364 24.29 8.08 28.46
N ASP A 365 25.57 7.73 28.23
CA ASP A 365 26.29 6.74 28.98
C ASP A 365 27.02 7.32 30.22
N THR A 366 26.95 8.65 30.42
CA THR A 366 27.68 9.30 31.51
C THR A 366 26.78 10.16 32.37
N PRO A 367 26.83 9.97 33.69
CA PRO A 367 26.11 10.82 34.62
C PRO A 367 26.79 12.18 34.87
N SER A 368 28.03 12.36 34.38
CA SER A 368 28.80 13.58 34.69
C SER A 368 28.67 14.66 33.64
N LEU A 369 27.94 15.71 33.94
CA LEU A 369 27.81 16.91 33.13
C LEU A 369 28.95 17.94 33.38
N LYS A 370 30.01 17.55 34.09
CA LYS A 370 31.13 18.45 34.43
C LYS A 370 31.81 19.01 33.19
N ILE A 371 31.95 18.20 32.13
CA ILE A 371 32.54 18.58 30.85
C ILE A 371 31.78 19.73 30.16
N ILE A 372 30.46 19.82 30.32
CA ILE A 372 29.66 20.91 29.75
C ILE A 372 30.04 22.24 30.38
N ARG A 373 30.44 22.24 31.66
CA ARG A 373 30.87 23.44 32.33
C ARG A 373 32.34 23.80 32.03
N GLU A 374 33.18 22.78 31.85
CA GLU A 374 34.63 22.94 31.62
C GLU A 374 34.96 23.28 30.16
N CYS A 375 34.17 22.82 29.19
CA CYS A 375 34.38 23.07 27.78
C CYS A 375 33.40 24.13 27.24
N SER A 376 33.92 25.32 26.92
CA SER A 376 33.10 26.42 26.45
C SER A 376 32.35 26.10 25.13
N GLU A 377 32.97 25.36 24.24
CA GLU A 377 32.38 25.00 22.95
C GLU A 377 31.23 23.98 23.14
N ILE A 378 31.38 22.98 24.02
CA ILE A 378 30.29 22.07 24.36
C ILE A 378 29.13 22.83 24.98
N ARG A 379 29.42 23.76 25.91
CA ARG A 379 28.42 24.59 26.58
C ARG A 379 27.62 25.40 25.54
N ARG A 380 28.32 26.05 24.62
CA ARG A 380 27.70 26.84 23.53
C ARG A 380 26.73 26.00 22.70
N ARG A 381 27.18 24.80 22.29
CA ARG A 381 26.37 23.87 21.49
C ARG A 381 25.13 23.38 22.26
N VAL A 382 25.30 23.00 23.54
CA VAL A 382 24.20 22.55 24.40
C VAL A 382 23.18 23.67 24.63
N GLU A 383 23.64 24.90 24.85
CA GLU A 383 22.72 26.05 24.98
C GLU A 383 21.97 26.34 23.68
N ALA A 384 22.60 26.23 22.51
CA ALA A 384 21.94 26.35 21.23
C ALA A 384 20.83 25.30 21.03
N VAL A 385 21.07 24.03 21.43
CA VAL A 385 20.03 22.98 21.44
C VAL A 385 18.85 23.37 22.34
N LYS A 386 19.13 23.90 23.51
CA LYS A 386 18.08 24.34 24.44
C LYS A 386 17.19 25.41 23.81
N GLN A 387 17.78 26.44 23.22
CA GLN A 387 17.05 27.53 22.58
C GLN A 387 16.23 27.00 21.38
N PHE A 388 16.82 26.16 20.55
CA PHE A 388 16.12 25.50 19.44
C PHE A 388 14.90 24.72 19.92
N ARG A 389 15.03 23.88 20.94
CA ARG A 389 13.90 23.11 21.47
C ARG A 389 12.81 23.99 22.09
N LEU A 390 13.19 25.08 22.80
CA LEU A 390 12.24 26.04 23.37
C LEU A 390 11.42 26.75 22.30
N SER A 391 12.00 27.04 21.13
CA SER A 391 11.31 27.70 20.01
C SER A 391 10.35 26.79 19.24
N SER A 392 10.33 25.50 19.51
CA SER A 392 9.50 24.52 18.78
C SER A 392 8.01 24.75 19.02
N SER A 393 7.20 24.63 17.97
CA SER A 393 5.73 24.61 18.07
C SER A 393 5.19 23.37 18.83
N LYS A 394 5.97 22.26 18.86
CA LYS A 394 5.59 21.00 19.50
C LYS A 394 5.88 21.02 20.99
N ALA A 395 4.87 20.81 21.82
CA ALA A 395 5.02 20.76 23.27
C ALA A 395 6.00 19.67 23.76
N ALA A 396 5.97 18.49 23.12
CA ALA A 396 6.88 17.39 23.44
C ALA A 396 8.36 17.78 23.22
N THR A 397 8.67 18.48 22.13
CA THR A 397 10.04 18.98 21.85
C THR A 397 10.45 20.05 22.86
N ARG A 398 9.54 20.99 23.23
CA ARG A 398 9.83 21.99 24.25
C ARG A 398 10.17 21.38 25.61
N ALA A 399 9.48 20.30 26.02
CA ALA A 399 9.75 19.59 27.25
C ALA A 399 11.17 18.96 27.31
N LYS A 400 11.75 18.66 26.14
CA LYS A 400 13.14 18.15 26.05
C LYS A 400 14.22 19.25 26.15
N ALA A 401 13.83 20.50 26.26
CA ALA A 401 14.77 21.62 26.51
C ALA A 401 15.41 21.58 27.90
N ASP A 402 14.86 20.82 28.85
CA ASP A 402 15.43 20.60 30.17
C ASP A 402 16.65 19.67 30.18
N THR A 403 16.81 18.86 29.13
CA THR A 403 17.93 17.94 28.92
C THR A 403 18.62 18.17 27.56
N PRO A 404 19.12 19.38 27.28
CA PRO A 404 19.59 19.76 25.95
C PRO A 404 20.88 19.06 25.51
N TRP A 405 21.61 18.41 26.42
CA TRP A 405 22.79 17.60 26.12
C TRP A 405 22.45 16.16 25.66
N LEU A 406 21.21 15.69 25.87
CA LEU A 406 20.76 14.39 25.40
C LEU A 406 20.09 14.51 24.04
N PHE A 407 20.17 13.45 23.25
CA PHE A 407 19.29 13.28 22.09
C PHE A 407 17.83 13.21 22.56
N ASP A 408 16.90 13.63 21.70
CA ASP A 408 15.47 13.59 21.98
C ASP A 408 14.97 12.16 22.17
N GLU A 409 15.41 11.25 21.28
CA GLU A 409 15.23 9.81 21.43
C GLU A 409 16.60 9.14 21.44
N VAL A 410 16.84 8.32 22.45
CA VAL A 410 18.09 7.59 22.65
C VAL A 410 17.83 6.11 22.42
N HIS A 411 18.43 5.57 21.36
CA HIS A 411 18.40 4.14 21.02
C HIS A 411 19.84 3.71 20.76
N ASP A 412 20.46 3.12 21.76
CA ASP A 412 21.81 2.58 21.68
C ASP A 412 21.77 1.06 21.67
N SER A 413 22.84 0.41 21.21
CA SER A 413 22.98 -1.04 21.23
C SER A 413 24.17 -1.43 22.11
N PRO A 414 23.99 -2.35 23.07
CA PRO A 414 25.09 -2.85 23.90
C PRO A 414 26.05 -3.74 23.13
N THR A 415 25.65 -4.23 21.94
CA THR A 415 26.41 -5.11 21.08
C THR A 415 26.56 -4.52 19.67
N ASN A 416 27.40 -5.10 18.85
CA ASN A 416 27.38 -4.82 17.43
C ASN A 416 26.01 -5.14 16.87
N TYR A 417 25.58 -4.42 15.84
CA TYR A 417 24.22 -4.51 15.34
C TYR A 417 24.16 -4.42 13.82
N LEU A 418 23.12 -5.00 13.24
CA LEU A 418 22.82 -4.85 11.84
C LEU A 418 22.08 -3.53 11.60
N ALA A 419 22.53 -2.73 10.65
CA ALA A 419 21.96 -1.45 10.28
C ALA A 419 21.31 -1.52 8.89
N LEU A 420 20.10 -0.93 8.79
CA LEU A 420 19.34 -0.80 7.55
C LEU A 420 18.94 0.67 7.33
N PRO A 421 19.11 1.23 6.10
CA PRO A 421 18.57 2.54 5.79
C PRO A 421 17.04 2.49 5.69
N ILE A 422 16.37 3.53 6.25
CA ILE A 422 14.90 3.67 6.16
C ILE A 422 14.46 3.90 4.72
N VAL A 423 15.26 4.63 3.93
CA VAL A 423 14.95 4.91 2.52
C VAL A 423 16.01 4.26 1.63
N SER A 424 15.56 3.53 0.62
CA SER A 424 16.41 2.93 -0.41
C SER A 424 15.86 3.20 -1.79
N SER A 425 16.74 3.52 -2.74
CA SER A 425 16.36 3.77 -4.14
C SER A 425 15.59 2.59 -4.75
N GLU A 426 14.57 2.91 -5.55
CA GLU A 426 13.80 1.91 -6.30
C GLU A 426 14.65 1.13 -7.30
N ASN A 427 15.76 1.71 -7.77
CA ASN A 427 16.66 1.10 -8.73
C ASN A 427 17.60 0.06 -8.08
N ARG A 428 17.59 -0.11 -6.76
CA ARG A 428 18.43 -1.11 -6.08
C ARG A 428 17.70 -2.44 -6.01
N ARG A 429 18.37 -3.48 -6.50
CA ARG A 429 17.88 -4.85 -6.38
C ARG A 429 17.82 -5.32 -4.92
N TYR A 430 18.78 -4.89 -4.10
CA TYR A 430 18.86 -5.18 -2.67
C TYR A 430 19.03 -3.89 -1.87
N VAL A 431 18.38 -3.80 -0.72
CA VAL A 431 18.63 -2.73 0.26
C VAL A 431 20.04 -2.94 0.83
N PRO A 432 20.90 -1.92 0.82
CA PRO A 432 22.21 -2.02 1.47
C PRO A 432 22.04 -2.20 2.98
N ILE A 433 22.44 -3.35 3.50
CA ILE A 433 22.41 -3.71 4.91
C ILE A 433 23.84 -4.04 5.34
N ASP A 434 24.29 -3.57 6.50
CA ASP A 434 25.66 -3.85 6.98
C ASP A 434 25.72 -3.84 8.51
N TYR A 435 26.79 -4.44 9.06
CA TYR A 435 27.05 -4.40 10.48
C TYR A 435 27.76 -3.11 10.89
N LEU A 436 27.31 -2.53 11.99
CA LEU A 436 27.98 -1.42 12.66
C LEU A 436 28.45 -1.84 14.05
N SER A 437 29.59 -1.26 14.46
CA SER A 437 30.12 -1.42 15.80
C SER A 437 29.18 -0.73 16.81
N LYS A 438 29.06 -1.32 18.00
CA LYS A 438 28.37 -0.70 19.15
C LYS A 438 28.87 0.72 19.50
N GLU A 439 30.11 1.05 19.10
CA GLU A 439 30.67 2.39 19.30
C GLU A 439 30.03 3.44 18.36
N THR A 440 29.37 3.02 17.29
CA THR A 440 28.75 3.91 16.31
C THR A 440 27.28 4.13 16.70
N ILE A 441 26.86 5.39 16.82
CA ILE A 441 25.46 5.74 17.05
C ILE A 441 24.72 5.77 15.73
N ALA A 442 23.71 4.93 15.59
CA ALA A 442 22.77 4.99 14.44
C ALA A 442 21.79 6.14 14.65
N GLY A 443 21.68 7.02 13.67
CA GLY A 443 20.67 8.08 13.66
C GLY A 443 19.30 7.60 13.17
N ASN A 444 18.28 8.42 13.34
CA ASN A 444 16.86 8.11 13.08
C ASN A 444 16.49 7.90 11.60
N LYS A 445 17.47 7.85 10.71
CA LYS A 445 17.31 7.43 9.30
C LYS A 445 17.86 6.02 9.05
N LEU A 446 18.22 5.32 10.12
CA LEU A 446 18.58 3.91 10.13
C LEU A 446 17.66 3.15 11.08
N PHE A 447 17.44 1.87 10.77
CA PHE A 447 17.01 0.86 11.73
C PHE A 447 18.24 0.09 12.20
N LEU A 448 18.14 -0.45 13.41
CA LEU A 448 19.16 -1.29 14.01
C LEU A 448 18.54 -2.58 14.57
N VAL A 449 19.24 -3.70 14.40
CA VAL A 449 18.88 -5.01 14.98
C VAL A 449 20.07 -5.49 15.79
N PRO A 450 20.02 -5.41 17.13
CA PRO A 450 21.10 -5.88 18.00
C PRO A 450 21.33 -7.38 17.89
N ASP A 451 22.54 -7.84 18.19
CA ASP A 451 22.91 -9.27 18.29
C ASP A 451 22.52 -10.12 17.09
N SER A 452 22.60 -9.55 15.87
CA SER A 452 22.12 -10.17 14.66
C SER A 452 23.08 -11.25 14.16
N SER A 453 22.56 -12.46 13.91
CA SER A 453 23.31 -13.55 13.29
C SER A 453 23.53 -13.32 11.80
N SER A 454 24.50 -14.02 11.22
CA SER A 454 24.70 -14.04 9.78
C SER A 454 23.50 -14.64 9.04
N TYR A 455 22.74 -15.54 9.67
CA TYR A 455 21.49 -16.06 9.15
C TYR A 455 20.45 -14.94 8.95
N LEU A 456 20.24 -14.12 9.97
CA LEU A 456 19.30 -12.99 9.91
C LEU A 456 19.70 -12.02 8.78
N PHE A 457 20.98 -11.68 8.67
CA PHE A 457 21.50 -10.88 7.56
C PHE A 457 21.23 -11.54 6.20
N GLY A 458 21.49 -12.85 6.05
CA GLY A 458 21.27 -13.60 4.83
C GLY A 458 19.82 -13.59 4.37
N VAL A 459 18.86 -13.74 5.30
CA VAL A 459 17.44 -13.68 5.01
C VAL A 459 17.01 -12.26 4.64
N LEU A 460 17.39 -11.25 5.42
CA LEU A 460 17.02 -9.85 5.17
C LEU A 460 17.57 -9.30 3.85
N THR A 461 18.72 -9.76 3.41
CA THR A 461 19.33 -9.31 2.14
C THR A 461 18.95 -10.18 0.93
N SER A 462 18.04 -11.16 1.10
CA SER A 462 17.60 -12.05 0.03
C SER A 462 16.53 -11.44 -0.87
N SER A 463 16.41 -11.99 -2.09
CA SER A 463 15.32 -11.66 -3.03
C SER A 463 13.94 -11.89 -2.44
N VAL A 464 13.78 -12.86 -1.53
CA VAL A 464 12.50 -13.16 -0.86
C VAL A 464 12.08 -12.00 0.04
N HIS A 465 12.98 -11.51 0.90
CA HIS A 465 12.67 -10.36 1.74
C HIS A 465 12.51 -9.06 0.92
N MET A 466 13.29 -8.91 -0.14
CA MET A 466 13.14 -7.76 -1.06
C MET A 466 11.78 -7.76 -1.75
N ALA A 467 11.27 -8.91 -2.20
CA ALA A 467 9.94 -9.04 -2.81
C ALA A 467 8.84 -8.65 -1.82
N TRP A 468 8.92 -9.14 -0.58
CA TRP A 468 8.02 -8.74 0.51
C TRP A 468 8.08 -7.24 0.77
N MET A 469 9.29 -6.70 0.98
CA MET A 469 9.51 -5.28 1.25
C MET A 469 8.95 -4.40 0.13
N ARG A 470 9.25 -4.71 -1.13
CA ARG A 470 8.74 -3.95 -2.29
C ARG A 470 7.21 -3.93 -2.35
N THR A 471 6.56 -5.01 -1.93
CA THR A 471 5.10 -5.14 -1.96
C THR A 471 4.43 -4.38 -0.82
N VAL A 472 4.91 -4.58 0.43
CA VAL A 472 4.18 -4.08 1.61
C VAL A 472 4.69 -2.74 2.13
N SER A 473 5.87 -2.27 1.71
CA SER A 473 6.39 -0.98 2.17
C SER A 473 5.66 0.20 1.52
N GLY A 474 5.60 1.33 2.23
CA GLY A 474 5.27 2.60 1.61
C GLY A 474 6.42 3.13 0.75
N ARG A 475 6.16 4.23 0.06
CA ARG A 475 7.19 4.92 -0.72
C ARG A 475 7.37 6.38 -0.30
N LEU A 476 8.57 6.89 -0.48
CA LEU A 476 8.87 8.30 -0.37
C LEU A 476 9.26 8.79 -1.78
N LYS A 477 8.32 9.44 -2.49
CA LYS A 477 8.38 9.62 -3.95
C LYS A 477 8.43 8.26 -4.64
N SER A 478 9.50 7.94 -5.38
CA SER A 478 9.71 6.62 -5.99
C SER A 478 10.43 5.63 -5.07
N ASP A 479 11.24 6.11 -4.12
CA ASP A 479 12.10 5.30 -3.27
C ASP A 479 11.31 4.49 -2.23
N TYR A 480 11.77 3.28 -1.92
CA TYR A 480 11.17 2.44 -0.88
C TYR A 480 11.38 3.05 0.50
N SER A 481 10.31 3.15 1.27
CA SER A 481 10.33 3.57 2.67
C SER A 481 10.14 2.36 3.58
N TYR A 482 11.25 1.76 4.02
CA TYR A 482 11.24 0.61 4.90
C TYR A 482 10.59 0.96 6.24
N SER A 483 9.77 0.07 6.76
CA SER A 483 9.12 0.22 8.07
C SER A 483 9.34 -1.04 8.92
N ASN A 484 9.85 -0.88 10.12
CA ASN A 484 9.92 -2.01 11.06
C ASN A 484 8.52 -2.54 11.42
N THR A 485 7.52 -1.66 11.58
CA THR A 485 6.15 -2.04 12.00
C THR A 485 5.33 -2.70 10.90
N ILE A 486 5.62 -2.44 9.62
CA ILE A 486 4.91 -3.03 8.47
C ILE A 486 5.74 -4.13 7.81
N VAL A 487 7.02 -3.85 7.50
CA VAL A 487 7.84 -4.79 6.73
C VAL A 487 8.43 -5.86 7.64
N TYR A 488 9.25 -5.46 8.62
CA TYR A 488 10.02 -6.39 9.44
C TYR A 488 9.15 -7.21 10.39
N ASN A 489 8.28 -6.53 11.15
CA ASN A 489 7.47 -7.17 12.18
C ASN A 489 6.37 -8.09 11.62
N ASN A 490 6.01 -7.94 10.34
CA ASN A 490 5.03 -8.79 9.68
C ASN A 490 5.66 -9.84 8.75
N PHE A 491 6.98 -9.84 8.59
CA PHE A 491 7.65 -10.82 7.76
C PHE A 491 7.58 -12.21 8.40
N VAL A 492 7.15 -13.20 7.64
CA VAL A 492 7.10 -14.59 8.08
C VAL A 492 8.44 -15.23 7.77
N TRP A 493 9.23 -15.47 8.81
CA TRP A 493 10.57 -16.04 8.70
C TRP A 493 10.51 -17.52 8.34
N PRO A 494 11.47 -18.05 7.53
CA PRO A 494 11.51 -19.46 7.20
C PRO A 494 12.02 -20.28 8.39
N GLU A 495 11.59 -21.53 8.46
CA GLU A 495 12.03 -22.53 9.44
C GLU A 495 12.79 -23.67 8.72
N PRO A 496 14.04 -23.43 8.25
CA PRO A 496 14.81 -24.42 7.49
C PRO A 496 15.35 -25.55 8.38
N SER A 497 15.83 -26.64 7.75
CA SER A 497 16.65 -27.63 8.45
C SER A 497 17.94 -27.00 8.98
N VAL A 498 18.59 -27.64 9.96
CA VAL A 498 19.86 -27.17 10.54
C VAL A 498 20.92 -26.97 9.45
N GLU A 499 21.04 -27.91 8.52
CA GLU A 499 22.03 -27.84 7.43
C GLU A 499 21.75 -26.66 6.49
N LEU A 500 20.48 -26.40 6.17
CA LEU A 500 20.12 -25.27 5.29
C LEU A 500 20.31 -23.92 6.01
N HIS A 501 20.05 -23.88 7.31
CA HIS A 501 20.36 -22.71 8.13
C HIS A 501 21.86 -22.39 8.09
N GLU A 502 22.73 -23.37 8.31
CA GLU A 502 24.19 -23.21 8.23
C GLU A 502 24.65 -22.79 6.82
N GLN A 503 24.06 -23.36 5.77
CA GLN A 503 24.36 -22.96 4.38
C GLN A 503 24.01 -21.48 4.11
N ILE A 504 22.88 -20.99 4.65
CA ILE A 504 22.49 -19.57 4.56
C ILE A 504 23.50 -18.70 5.31
N GLU A 505 23.93 -19.09 6.51
CA GLU A 505 24.97 -18.33 7.24
C GLU A 505 26.29 -18.23 6.47
N VAL A 506 26.74 -19.34 5.87
CA VAL A 506 27.96 -19.36 5.06
C VAL A 506 27.81 -18.46 3.83
N SER A 507 26.66 -18.51 3.14
CA SER A 507 26.40 -17.65 1.97
C SER A 507 26.32 -16.16 2.36
N ALA A 508 25.74 -15.86 3.49
CA ALA A 508 25.65 -14.51 4.06
C ALA A 508 27.06 -13.93 4.34
N LYS A 509 27.94 -14.72 4.96
CA LYS A 509 29.33 -14.35 5.18
C LYS A 509 30.09 -14.14 3.86
N ALA A 510 29.79 -14.93 2.83
CA ALA A 510 30.40 -14.75 1.49
C ALA A 510 29.99 -13.41 0.85
N ILE A 511 28.77 -12.90 1.07
CA ILE A 511 28.36 -11.56 0.63
C ILE A 511 29.24 -10.49 1.28
N LEU A 512 29.46 -10.58 2.61
CA LEU A 512 30.30 -9.63 3.32
C LEU A 512 31.75 -9.68 2.83
N GLN A 513 32.30 -10.88 2.65
CA GLN A 513 33.66 -11.09 2.08
C GLN A 513 33.78 -10.53 0.66
N ALA A 514 32.76 -10.66 -0.18
CA ALA A 514 32.79 -10.07 -1.51
C ALA A 514 32.85 -8.52 -1.41
N ARG A 515 32.13 -7.89 -0.47
CA ARG A 515 32.23 -6.44 -0.25
C ARG A 515 33.61 -5.99 0.25
N GLU A 516 34.28 -6.78 1.09
CA GLU A 516 35.59 -6.47 1.63
C GLU A 516 36.65 -6.39 0.52
N LYS A 517 36.46 -7.06 -0.62
CA LYS A 517 37.34 -6.93 -1.78
C LYS A 517 37.29 -5.59 -2.49
N HIS A 518 36.26 -4.79 -2.17
CA HIS A 518 36.01 -3.44 -2.73
C HIS A 518 36.02 -2.34 -1.66
N PRO A 519 37.12 -2.16 -0.90
CA PRO A 519 37.18 -1.33 0.30
C PRO A 519 36.97 0.16 0.04
N ASN A 520 37.26 0.62 -1.18
CA ASN A 520 37.13 2.03 -1.57
C ASN A 520 35.79 2.36 -2.26
N THR A 521 34.88 1.40 -2.33
CA THR A 521 33.59 1.56 -2.98
C THR A 521 32.50 1.78 -1.94
N THR A 522 31.62 2.72 -2.18
CA THR A 522 30.49 3.01 -1.27
C THR A 522 29.45 1.89 -1.35
N LEU A 523 28.60 1.76 -0.31
CA LEU A 523 27.44 0.86 -0.40
C LEU A 523 26.46 1.31 -1.50
N SER A 524 26.43 2.63 -1.79
CA SER A 524 25.65 3.14 -2.91
C SER A 524 26.04 2.52 -4.22
N ASP A 525 27.35 2.50 -4.51
CA ASP A 525 27.88 2.00 -5.77
C ASP A 525 27.88 0.47 -5.84
N LEU A 526 28.17 -0.20 -4.71
CA LEU A 526 28.12 -1.67 -4.61
C LEU A 526 26.72 -2.25 -4.87
N TYR A 527 25.67 -1.46 -4.61
CA TYR A 527 24.28 -1.88 -4.76
C TYR A 527 23.49 -1.13 -5.84
N ASP A 528 24.16 -0.35 -6.65
CA ASP A 528 23.59 0.15 -7.91
C ASP A 528 23.65 -0.97 -8.96
N ASP A 529 22.53 -1.15 -9.68
CA ASP A 529 22.38 -2.29 -10.59
C ASP A 529 23.38 -2.27 -11.77
N LEU A 530 23.86 -1.07 -12.13
CA LEU A 530 24.85 -0.90 -13.22
C LEU A 530 26.28 -1.12 -12.74
N THR A 531 26.60 -0.80 -11.49
CA THR A 531 27.97 -0.79 -10.96
C THR A 531 28.28 -1.93 -9.99
N MET A 532 27.28 -2.74 -9.63
CA MET A 532 27.43 -3.87 -8.71
C MET A 532 28.46 -4.90 -9.23
N PRO A 533 29.55 -5.18 -8.50
CA PRO A 533 30.57 -6.14 -8.89
C PRO A 533 30.03 -7.56 -9.10
N GLU A 534 30.56 -8.26 -10.07
CA GLU A 534 30.10 -9.62 -10.46
C GLU A 534 30.26 -10.64 -9.32
N ASP A 535 31.35 -10.58 -8.56
CA ASP A 535 31.53 -11.46 -7.40
C ASP A 535 30.50 -11.22 -6.30
N LEU A 536 30.10 -9.98 -6.06
CA LEU A 536 29.04 -9.62 -5.13
C LEU A 536 27.67 -10.08 -5.66
N ARG A 537 27.40 -9.88 -6.95
CA ARG A 537 26.16 -10.35 -7.62
C ARG A 537 26.03 -11.88 -7.51
N THR A 538 27.12 -12.61 -7.75
CA THR A 538 27.18 -14.08 -7.64
C THR A 538 26.92 -14.53 -6.19
N ALA A 539 27.51 -13.85 -5.19
CA ALA A 539 27.32 -14.17 -3.79
C ALA A 539 25.83 -13.98 -3.37
N HIS A 540 25.20 -12.89 -3.79
CA HIS A 540 23.77 -12.66 -3.57
C HIS A 540 22.89 -13.71 -4.26
N ALA A 541 23.17 -14.04 -5.53
CA ALA A 541 22.41 -15.05 -6.26
C ALA A 541 22.48 -16.44 -5.59
N LYS A 542 23.64 -16.80 -5.01
CA LYS A 542 23.76 -18.03 -4.22
C LYS A 542 22.91 -17.98 -2.94
N ASN A 543 22.94 -16.87 -2.22
CA ASN A 543 22.14 -16.67 -1.03
C ASN A 543 20.64 -16.72 -1.33
N ASP A 544 20.21 -16.09 -2.42
CA ASP A 544 18.81 -16.09 -2.88
C ASP A 544 18.27 -17.51 -3.09
N ARG A 545 19.05 -18.37 -3.79
CA ARG A 545 18.64 -19.77 -4.02
C ARG A 545 18.46 -20.54 -2.72
N LEU A 546 19.36 -20.35 -1.75
CA LEU A 546 19.25 -21.01 -0.45
C LEU A 546 18.04 -20.54 0.34
N VAL A 547 17.75 -19.23 0.32
CA VAL A 547 16.58 -18.68 1.00
C VAL A 547 15.29 -19.11 0.31
N LEU A 548 15.22 -19.11 -1.03
CA LEU A 548 14.09 -19.66 -1.78
C LEU A 548 13.80 -21.11 -1.38
N ARG A 549 14.85 -21.95 -1.30
CA ARG A 549 14.72 -23.34 -0.83
C ARG A 549 14.21 -23.43 0.61
N ALA A 550 14.60 -22.49 1.49
CA ALA A 550 14.11 -22.45 2.86
C ALA A 550 12.60 -22.18 2.96
N TYR A 551 12.03 -21.54 1.93
CA TYR A 551 10.57 -21.36 1.78
C TYR A 551 9.90 -22.47 0.96
N GLY A 552 10.64 -23.49 0.50
CA GLY A 552 10.12 -24.53 -0.39
C GLY A 552 9.75 -24.03 -1.79
N LEU A 553 10.32 -22.90 -2.21
CA LEU A 553 10.11 -22.30 -3.53
C LEU A 553 11.16 -22.79 -4.54
N SER A 554 10.80 -22.75 -5.83
CA SER A 554 11.75 -22.98 -6.92
C SER A 554 12.86 -21.92 -6.91
N GLU A 555 14.08 -22.29 -7.26
CA GLU A 555 15.20 -21.35 -7.43
C GLU A 555 14.96 -20.33 -8.56
N SER A 556 14.02 -20.61 -9.48
CA SER A 556 13.57 -19.74 -10.57
C SER A 556 12.25 -19.03 -10.28
N ALA A 557 11.76 -19.06 -9.04
CA ALA A 557 10.50 -18.42 -8.68
C ALA A 557 10.52 -16.92 -9.00
N THR A 558 9.48 -16.46 -9.66
CA THR A 558 9.26 -15.04 -9.97
C THR A 558 8.92 -14.25 -8.70
N GLU A 559 9.10 -12.93 -8.74
CA GLU A 559 8.72 -12.07 -7.62
C GLU A 559 7.23 -12.20 -7.25
N SER A 560 6.36 -12.34 -8.24
CA SER A 560 4.93 -12.54 -8.01
C SER A 560 4.62 -13.86 -7.29
N GLU A 561 5.29 -14.94 -7.65
CA GLU A 561 5.14 -16.24 -6.97
C GLU A 561 5.68 -16.20 -5.54
N ILE A 562 6.81 -15.54 -5.32
CA ILE A 562 7.37 -15.33 -3.98
C ILE A 562 6.37 -14.57 -3.09
N VAL A 563 5.84 -13.46 -3.59
CA VAL A 563 4.90 -12.62 -2.84
C VAL A 563 3.60 -13.36 -2.56
N ALA A 564 3.04 -14.06 -3.55
CA ALA A 564 1.83 -14.87 -3.36
C ALA A 564 2.03 -15.93 -2.27
N HIS A 565 3.17 -16.62 -2.28
CA HIS A 565 3.53 -17.60 -1.25
C HIS A 565 3.67 -16.96 0.14
N LEU A 566 4.38 -15.82 0.24
CA LEU A 566 4.52 -15.10 1.51
C LEU A 566 3.19 -14.60 2.05
N MET A 567 2.27 -14.16 1.19
CA MET A 567 0.91 -13.76 1.59
C MET A 567 0.10 -14.94 2.13
N MET A 568 0.24 -16.14 1.55
CA MET A 568 -0.38 -17.34 2.12
C MET A 568 0.19 -17.66 3.51
N LEU A 569 1.52 -17.65 3.66
CA LEU A 569 2.17 -17.89 4.95
C LEU A 569 1.77 -16.85 5.99
N TYR A 570 1.72 -15.58 5.60
CA TYR A 570 1.28 -14.49 6.47
C TYR A 570 -0.18 -14.69 6.92
N SER A 571 -1.08 -15.01 5.99
CA SER A 571 -2.49 -15.28 6.30
C SER A 571 -2.64 -16.41 7.33
N ALA A 572 -1.92 -17.51 7.11
CA ALA A 572 -1.93 -18.65 8.04
C ALA A 572 -1.37 -18.27 9.42
N LYS A 573 -0.26 -17.51 9.45
CA LYS A 573 0.39 -17.07 10.70
C LYS A 573 -0.48 -16.09 11.47
N ILE A 574 -1.11 -15.13 10.81
CA ILE A 574 -2.05 -14.19 11.45
C ILE A 574 -3.23 -14.92 12.04
N ALA A 575 -3.86 -15.85 11.29
CA ALA A 575 -4.97 -16.65 11.81
C ALA A 575 -4.56 -17.48 13.05
N GLN A 576 -3.33 -17.98 13.09
CA GLN A 576 -2.78 -18.67 14.26
C GLN A 576 -2.64 -17.71 15.47
N VAL A 577 -2.09 -16.52 15.27
CA VAL A 577 -1.90 -15.53 16.34
C VAL A 577 -3.23 -15.01 16.86
N GLU A 578 -4.17 -14.65 15.98
CA GLU A 578 -5.51 -14.18 16.37
C GLU A 578 -6.26 -15.27 17.17
N ARG A 579 -6.11 -16.53 16.76
CA ARG A 579 -6.68 -17.64 17.51
C ARG A 579 -6.05 -17.78 18.89
N GLN A 580 -4.74 -17.68 18.98
CA GLN A 580 -4.02 -17.74 20.25
C GLN A 580 -4.47 -16.61 21.21
N GLU A 581 -4.53 -15.38 20.71
CA GLU A 581 -5.01 -14.22 21.47
C GLU A 581 -6.47 -14.39 21.92
N ALA A 582 -7.34 -14.90 21.05
CA ALA A 582 -8.74 -15.18 21.37
C ALA A 582 -8.87 -16.27 22.45
N VAL A 583 -8.09 -17.35 22.35
CA VAL A 583 -8.03 -18.43 23.35
C VAL A 583 -7.53 -17.90 24.69
N GLU A 584 -6.44 -17.14 24.72
CA GLU A 584 -5.90 -16.53 25.92
C GLU A 584 -6.91 -15.58 26.59
N ALA A 585 -7.57 -14.73 25.79
CA ALA A 585 -8.62 -13.84 26.30
C ALA A 585 -9.80 -14.60 26.93
N VAL A 586 -10.18 -15.74 26.34
CA VAL A 586 -11.22 -16.61 26.90
C VAL A 586 -10.77 -17.28 28.19
N ILE A 587 -9.54 -17.77 28.25
CA ILE A 587 -8.95 -18.37 29.45
C ILE A 587 -8.95 -17.35 30.62
N GLN A 588 -8.54 -16.11 30.35
CA GLN A 588 -8.61 -15.04 31.36
C GLN A 588 -10.05 -14.71 31.80
N LYS A 589 -11.04 -14.86 30.92
CA LYS A 589 -12.46 -14.74 31.30
C LYS A 589 -12.95 -15.91 32.14
N ILE A 590 -12.42 -17.11 31.94
CA ILE A 590 -12.76 -18.30 32.74
C ILE A 590 -12.11 -18.24 34.13
N LEU A 591 -10.83 -17.97 34.19
CA LEU A 591 -10.03 -18.01 35.43
C LEU A 591 -10.13 -16.71 36.24
N GLY A 592 -10.25 -15.57 35.61
CA GLY A 592 -10.15 -14.22 36.16
C GLY A 592 -8.89 -13.51 35.67
N LYS A 593 -8.91 -12.19 35.58
CA LYS A 593 -7.76 -11.39 35.14
C LYS A 593 -6.57 -11.60 36.08
N GLY A 594 -5.40 -11.89 35.48
CA GLY A 594 -4.14 -12.06 36.23
C GLY A 594 -3.89 -13.49 36.75
N ALA A 595 -4.67 -14.48 36.30
CA ALA A 595 -4.34 -15.88 36.62
C ALA A 595 -3.05 -16.29 35.90
N GLU A 596 -1.99 -16.59 36.67
CA GLU A 596 -0.66 -16.96 36.15
C GLU A 596 -0.56 -18.44 35.78
N THR A 597 -1.41 -19.29 36.36
CA THR A 597 -1.39 -20.75 36.12
C THR A 597 -2.70 -21.22 35.54
N ILE A 598 -2.62 -22.05 34.49
CA ILE A 598 -3.78 -22.71 33.89
C ILE A 598 -3.95 -24.08 34.55
N PRO A 599 -5.12 -24.37 35.16
CA PRO A 599 -5.37 -25.68 35.77
C PRO A 599 -5.37 -26.80 34.72
N ALA A 600 -4.92 -28.01 35.10
CA ALA A 600 -4.82 -29.15 34.20
C ALA A 600 -6.15 -29.49 33.47
N TRP A 601 -7.28 -29.29 34.14
CA TRP A 601 -8.60 -29.50 33.53
C TRP A 601 -8.94 -28.53 32.37
N LEU A 602 -8.26 -27.40 32.29
CA LEU A 602 -8.45 -26.40 31.23
C LEU A 602 -7.39 -26.52 30.10
N GLU A 603 -6.25 -27.15 30.36
CA GLU A 603 -5.17 -27.31 29.38
C GLU A 603 -5.60 -28.13 28.14
N GLU A 604 -6.37 -29.20 28.34
CA GLU A 604 -6.89 -29.99 27.22
C GLU A 604 -7.85 -29.17 26.33
N LEU A 605 -8.75 -28.42 26.94
CA LEU A 605 -9.66 -27.55 26.18
C LEU A 605 -8.90 -26.41 25.47
N LYS A 606 -7.87 -25.87 26.10
CA LYS A 606 -6.97 -24.88 25.47
C LYS A 606 -6.29 -25.47 24.23
N ALA A 607 -5.72 -26.68 24.36
CA ALA A 607 -5.09 -27.37 23.22
C ALA A 607 -6.06 -27.60 22.07
N LYS A 608 -7.27 -28.07 22.35
CA LYS A 608 -8.32 -28.24 21.32
C LYS A 608 -8.69 -26.92 20.63
N ALA A 609 -8.78 -25.82 21.38
CA ALA A 609 -9.08 -24.51 20.81
C ALA A 609 -7.92 -23.96 19.97
N LEU A 610 -6.66 -24.16 20.39
CA LEU A 610 -5.48 -23.78 19.63
C LEU A 610 -5.38 -24.57 18.31
N ASN A 611 -5.76 -25.86 18.32
CA ASN A 611 -5.79 -26.73 17.14
C ASN A 611 -7.03 -26.54 16.25
N ALA A 612 -7.91 -25.57 16.58
CA ALA A 612 -9.18 -25.33 15.87
C ALA A 612 -10.21 -26.48 15.93
N GLU A 613 -10.06 -27.41 16.87
CA GLU A 613 -11.04 -28.46 17.11
C GLU A 613 -12.31 -27.93 17.78
N ILE A 614 -12.19 -26.88 18.56
CA ILE A 614 -13.30 -26.10 19.15
C ILE A 614 -13.10 -24.60 18.94
N THR A 615 -14.20 -23.86 18.90
CA THR A 615 -14.19 -22.41 18.79
C THR A 615 -13.90 -21.75 20.15
N PRO A 616 -13.44 -20.47 20.20
CA PRO A 616 -13.32 -19.71 21.43
C PRO A 616 -14.62 -19.61 22.23
N THR A 617 -15.77 -19.59 21.57
CA THR A 617 -17.11 -19.58 22.21
C THR A 617 -17.39 -20.91 22.91
N GLU A 618 -17.11 -22.03 22.25
CA GLU A 618 -17.24 -23.39 22.84
C GLU A 618 -16.25 -23.58 24.01
N LEU A 619 -15.00 -23.10 23.87
CA LEU A 619 -14.03 -23.08 24.95
C LEU A 619 -14.58 -22.33 26.18
N LEU A 620 -15.20 -21.17 25.99
CA LEU A 620 -15.79 -20.40 27.10
C LEU A 620 -16.91 -21.16 27.79
N ALA A 621 -17.81 -21.78 27.02
CA ALA A 621 -18.95 -22.55 27.53
C ALA A 621 -18.48 -23.76 28.31
N GLN A 622 -17.64 -24.61 27.72
CA GLN A 622 -17.11 -25.85 28.33
C GLN A 622 -16.22 -25.54 29.54
N GLY A 623 -15.35 -24.53 29.45
CA GLY A 623 -14.46 -24.10 30.53
C GLY A 623 -15.22 -23.59 31.75
N LYS A 624 -16.31 -22.82 31.58
CA LYS A 624 -17.17 -22.38 32.68
C LYS A 624 -17.90 -23.57 33.35
N ALA A 625 -18.35 -24.55 32.57
CA ALA A 625 -19.00 -25.76 33.07
C ALA A 625 -18.03 -26.56 33.91
N LEU A 626 -16.83 -26.84 33.41
CA LEU A 626 -15.77 -27.54 34.14
C LEU A 626 -15.35 -26.82 35.41
N LYS A 627 -15.17 -25.50 35.39
CA LYS A 627 -14.86 -24.70 36.57
C LYS A 627 -15.88 -24.89 37.67
N LYS A 628 -17.17 -24.90 37.30
CA LYS A 628 -18.29 -25.15 38.25
C LYS A 628 -18.25 -26.58 38.84
N GLN A 629 -17.91 -27.58 38.01
CA GLN A 629 -17.77 -28.97 38.46
C GLN A 629 -16.59 -29.16 39.44
N GLU A 630 -15.43 -28.57 39.13
CA GLU A 630 -14.26 -28.63 40.00
C GLU A 630 -14.46 -27.92 41.33
N ALA A 631 -15.13 -26.76 41.31
CA ALA A 631 -15.52 -26.07 42.56
C ALA A 631 -16.47 -26.90 43.41
N ALA A 632 -17.39 -27.66 42.79
CA ALA A 632 -18.29 -28.57 43.51
C ALA A 632 -17.57 -29.81 44.08
N LYS A 633 -16.58 -30.36 43.35
CA LYS A 633 -15.71 -31.46 43.86
C LYS A 633 -14.88 -31.02 45.09
N THR A 634 -14.28 -29.85 45.00
CA THR A 634 -13.47 -29.27 46.10
C THR A 634 -14.29 -29.03 47.37
N ARG A 635 -15.52 -28.51 47.22
CA ARG A 635 -16.46 -28.32 48.33
C ARG A 635 -16.89 -29.68 48.96
N LYS A 636 -17.14 -30.69 48.12
CA LYS A 636 -17.48 -32.06 48.65
C LYS A 636 -16.30 -32.71 49.34
N ALA A 637 -15.08 -32.50 48.86
CA ALA A 637 -13.87 -33.03 49.51
C ALA A 637 -13.61 -32.33 50.84
N ALA A 638 -13.76 -31.02 50.93
CA ALA A 638 -13.66 -30.28 52.19
C ALA A 638 -14.73 -30.68 53.23
N ALA A 639 -15.98 -30.93 52.75
CA ALA A 639 -17.07 -31.37 53.65
C ALA A 639 -16.94 -32.83 54.11
N LYS A 640 -16.08 -33.67 53.49
CA LYS A 640 -15.74 -35.00 53.96
C LYS A 640 -14.55 -35.06 54.92
N ALA A 641 -13.74 -34.01 54.92
CA ALA A 641 -12.54 -33.87 55.78
C ALA A 641 -12.80 -33.09 57.08
N SER A 642 -13.93 -32.43 57.19
CA SER A 642 -14.51 -31.87 58.40
C SER A 642 -15.54 -32.81 59.02
#